data_5ead2b7d7c8904f15dc060f9f6bcd1bb
#
_entry.id   5ead2b7d7c8904f15dc060f9f6bcd1bb
#
_cell.length_a   1.000
_cell.length_b   1.000
_cell.length_c   1.000
_cell.angle_alpha   90.00
_cell.angle_beta   90.00
_cell.angle_gamma   90.00
#
_symmetry.space_group_name_H-M   'P 1'
#
loop_
_entity.id
_entity.type
_entity.pdbx_description
1 polymer ?
#
loop_
_entity_poly.entity_id
_entity_poly.type
_entity_poly.pdbx_seq_one_letter_code
_entity_poly.pdbx_strand_id
1 'polypeptide(L)'
;MSRSVFTPNLKVAPAEPKATTDTQPTKPDAVGGLLLKVAQYALLTLFGFGAIFFTPGIWASLGFDKAIFAVGLCALAVISISFLALRSRSVQTVLPVSLGIFWGVAAAALVSALLSGDMQDALVGSVFGPQTAGFLALMALVMTLSLVLQRSKIMTIKALAVFGSVSGLLLTYTILRVIFGAEFLSFGSFDVVTVSPIGGFNDLALFAGLVVILGLITLLQLPLRGVIQGALAFLIYLGLCVLAVVNFFDIWLVVGFFGLLLFVYLLARDTLFLSDAEEENVQPLSKMLLVTTAIVCVVSATFIVSGEYVGSKISSLTNIDYIEVRPSVEATLGITKAVYSENILFGVGPNRFADAWRLHKDVSINGTIFWDTDFGSGSGYVPTLFVTLGALGAVLLVIFHVFFLLLGYRMFLKNSIRDPYWRYFGLLSFTGAVFLWGMSYVYVPGVSILLLTALLTGFTFVAYGSSSAAPVVSIPLSSSRQRGFFLMAAVIIIIIATIGALFTIAQQYTAQARFSEAQATASSVAEFEQAAATAFALFADDRFASAQAQVQLTTLNSIIAIAEPTEEQQQQFVAAAEKAGILAQQAVQADSTNPDNHAVLAGLFSTLASAGFQGAQERAAASLATAQALDPLNPTYKLLAAQIAIRSGDTEKARTEIAASLNLKRNYTQALYLSAQLDISEGDTEAAISTTQAIIALEPNNPTRYFQLGVLLLADENVPQAITAFQAAIARDPEYANARYFLALAYVDNDQSDLALVQLETVQQTNQENEELAALIAQIQSGEIVSVPNSNIDAPVNDAIVPAGVNPTVQSGQDLDSDLITPVNTVPAADREDDTQSLSEPETVTATSAEPIQ
;
A
#
# COMPACT_ATOMS: atom_id res chain seq x y z
N MET A 1 23.36 26.18 -37.19
CA MET A 1 22.42 26.53 -38.27
C MET A 1 21.01 26.23 -37.78
N SER A 2 20.35 27.26 -37.27
CA SER A 2 18.97 27.19 -36.78
C SER A 2 18.02 27.53 -37.91
N ARG A 3 17.11 26.62 -38.26
CA ARG A 3 15.88 27.01 -38.95
C ARG A 3 14.80 25.97 -38.68
N SER A 4 13.75 26.45 -38.07
CA SER A 4 12.40 25.96 -37.81
C SER A 4 11.89 24.80 -38.70
N VAL A 5 11.56 23.70 -38.05
CA VAL A 5 11.02 22.48 -38.68
C VAL A 5 9.47 22.51 -38.80
N PHE A 6 8.82 23.62 -38.43
CA PHE A 6 7.36 23.77 -38.48
C PHE A 6 6.97 25.10 -39.08
N THR A 7 6.83 25.15 -40.42
CA THR A 7 5.97 26.13 -41.11
C THR A 7 4.90 25.36 -41.90
N PRO A 8 3.66 25.32 -41.44
CA PRO A 8 2.55 24.92 -42.35
C PRO A 8 2.25 26.08 -43.30
N ASN A 9 2.25 25.81 -44.60
CA ASN A 9 1.71 26.72 -45.60
C ASN A 9 0.18 26.85 -45.38
N LEU A 10 -0.24 27.92 -44.71
CA LEU A 10 -1.64 28.29 -44.55
C LEU A 10 -2.05 29.17 -45.75
N LYS A 11 -2.84 28.60 -46.65
CA LYS A 11 -3.64 29.43 -47.59
C LYS A 11 -4.64 30.22 -46.75
N VAL A 12 -4.58 31.56 -46.88
CA VAL A 12 -5.46 32.52 -46.24
C VAL A 12 -6.88 32.33 -46.82
N ALA A 13 -7.84 32.00 -45.96
CA ALA A 13 -9.27 32.04 -46.30
C ALA A 13 -9.80 33.48 -46.21
N PRO A 14 -10.88 33.83 -46.98
CA PRO A 14 -11.38 35.22 -47.07
C PRO A 14 -11.94 35.73 -45.73
N ALA A 15 -11.80 37.02 -45.50
CA ALA A 15 -12.20 37.73 -44.33
C ALA A 15 -13.72 37.69 -44.08
N GLU A 16 -14.17 37.24 -42.91
CA GLU A 16 -15.52 37.37 -42.40
C GLU A 16 -15.82 38.77 -41.86
N PRO A 17 -17.10 39.21 -41.88
CA PRO A 17 -17.50 40.58 -41.56
C PRO A 17 -17.31 40.93 -40.09
N LYS A 18 -16.86 42.13 -39.85
CA LYS A 18 -16.61 42.74 -38.55
C LYS A 18 -17.89 42.84 -37.71
N ALA A 19 -17.97 42.02 -36.66
CA ALA A 19 -18.89 42.28 -35.56
C ALA A 19 -18.21 43.31 -34.60
N THR A 20 -18.83 44.49 -34.52
CA THR A 20 -18.44 45.58 -33.65
C THR A 20 -18.86 45.30 -32.22
N THR A 21 -17.92 44.96 -31.36
CA THR A 21 -17.77 45.44 -29.95
C THR A 21 -16.34 45.18 -29.52
N ASP A 22 -15.59 46.27 -29.52
CA ASP A 22 -14.22 46.36 -29.05
C ASP A 22 -14.10 46.03 -27.57
N THR A 23 -13.73 44.81 -27.22
CA THR A 23 -12.95 44.51 -26.05
C THR A 23 -11.88 43.53 -26.43
N GLN A 24 -10.84 43.99 -27.12
CA GLN A 24 -9.62 43.18 -27.29
C GLN A 24 -9.13 42.82 -25.89
N PRO A 25 -8.81 41.55 -25.60
CA PRO A 25 -8.12 41.18 -24.38
C PRO A 25 -6.80 41.94 -24.38
N THR A 26 -6.64 42.86 -23.43
CA THR A 26 -5.37 43.54 -23.23
C THR A 26 -4.28 42.53 -23.06
N LYS A 27 -3.25 42.55 -23.91
CA LYS A 27 -2.06 41.69 -23.77
C LYS A 27 -1.59 41.80 -22.31
N PRO A 28 -1.34 40.69 -21.62
CA PRO A 28 -0.81 40.76 -20.27
C PRO A 28 0.50 41.61 -20.31
N ASP A 29 0.68 42.44 -19.29
CA ASP A 29 1.94 43.12 -19.11
C ASP A 29 3.09 42.11 -18.94
N ALA A 30 4.34 42.57 -19.02
CA ALA A 30 5.50 41.68 -18.96
C ALA A 30 5.49 40.78 -17.70
N VAL A 31 5.04 41.34 -16.56
CA VAL A 31 4.94 40.59 -15.29
C VAL A 31 3.80 39.59 -15.33
N GLY A 32 2.62 39.94 -15.84
CA GLY A 32 1.50 39.02 -16.00
C GLY A 32 1.84 37.88 -16.95
N GLY A 33 2.58 38.16 -18.03
CA GLY A 33 3.09 37.14 -18.93
C GLY A 33 4.11 36.18 -18.29
N LEU A 34 4.94 36.70 -17.36
CA LEU A 34 5.88 35.87 -16.57
C LEU A 34 5.12 34.96 -15.61
N LEU A 35 4.17 35.49 -14.83
CA LEU A 35 3.37 34.72 -13.89
C LEU A 35 2.61 33.56 -14.57
N LEU A 36 2.01 33.85 -15.74
CA LEU A 36 1.35 32.81 -16.52
C LEU A 36 2.33 31.72 -16.97
N LYS A 37 3.53 32.08 -17.44
CA LYS A 37 4.57 31.11 -17.81
C LYS A 37 5.02 30.26 -16.63
N VAL A 38 5.17 30.85 -15.44
CA VAL A 38 5.55 30.10 -14.22
C VAL A 38 4.50 29.03 -13.91
N ALA A 39 3.22 29.37 -13.91
CA ALA A 39 2.15 28.41 -13.71
C ALA A 39 2.13 27.31 -14.79
N GLN A 40 2.32 27.69 -16.06
CA GLN A 40 2.39 26.72 -17.17
C GLN A 40 3.60 25.77 -17.04
N TYR A 41 4.78 26.27 -16.70
CA TYR A 41 5.96 25.43 -16.51
C TYR A 41 5.85 24.54 -15.27
N ALA A 42 5.23 25.00 -14.18
CA ALA A 42 4.96 24.15 -13.03
C ALA A 42 4.14 22.90 -13.42
N LEU A 43 3.07 23.09 -14.21
CA LEU A 43 2.26 21.97 -14.72
C LEU A 43 3.01 21.08 -15.74
N LEU A 44 3.83 21.67 -16.59
CA LEU A 44 4.69 20.91 -17.50
C LEU A 44 5.66 20.02 -16.73
N THR A 45 6.25 20.56 -15.68
CA THR A 45 7.19 19.83 -14.80
C THR A 45 6.45 18.70 -14.10
N LEU A 46 5.25 18.94 -13.59
CA LEU A 46 4.44 17.91 -12.96
C LEU A 46 4.10 16.77 -13.95
N PHE A 47 3.67 17.10 -15.16
CA PHE A 47 3.32 16.10 -16.17
C PHE A 47 4.52 15.33 -16.69
N GLY A 48 5.65 16.03 -16.92
CA GLY A 48 6.85 15.41 -17.47
C GLY A 48 7.64 14.60 -16.45
N PHE A 49 7.80 15.11 -15.24
CA PHE A 49 8.71 14.55 -14.25
C PHE A 49 8.01 13.96 -13.02
N GLY A 50 6.73 14.26 -12.79
CA GLY A 50 5.99 13.78 -11.61
C GLY A 50 5.98 12.26 -11.49
N ALA A 51 5.95 11.53 -12.63
CA ALA A 51 5.98 10.08 -12.65
C ALA A 51 7.31 9.48 -12.17
N ILE A 52 8.45 10.17 -12.38
CA ILE A 52 9.80 9.67 -12.08
C ILE A 52 10.45 10.38 -10.90
N PHE A 53 9.77 11.35 -10.29
CA PHE A 53 10.32 12.10 -9.17
C PHE A 53 10.45 11.21 -7.93
N PHE A 54 11.60 11.24 -7.28
CA PHE A 54 11.88 10.65 -5.98
C PHE A 54 13.04 11.41 -5.32
N THR A 55 13.21 11.26 -4.02
CA THR A 55 14.28 11.92 -3.24
C THR A 55 15.26 10.87 -2.73
N PRO A 56 16.44 10.67 -3.42
CA PRO A 56 17.44 9.71 -2.98
C PRO A 56 17.95 10.04 -1.57
N GLY A 57 18.12 9.02 -0.73
CA GLY A 57 18.67 9.16 0.62
C GLY A 57 17.72 9.78 1.65
N ILE A 58 16.45 10.00 1.31
CA ILE A 58 15.40 10.37 2.25
C ILE A 58 14.49 9.17 2.50
N TRP A 59 14.27 8.84 3.76
CA TRP A 59 13.49 7.67 4.20
C TRP A 59 11.98 7.96 4.23
N ALA A 60 11.46 8.53 3.14
CA ALA A 60 10.03 8.73 2.98
C ALA A 60 9.47 7.75 1.94
N SER A 61 8.17 7.46 2.01
CA SER A 61 7.54 6.62 1.00
C SER A 61 7.57 7.29 -0.37
N LEU A 62 7.80 6.50 -1.43
CA LEU A 62 7.85 6.99 -2.82
C LEU A 62 6.56 7.74 -3.23
N GLY A 63 5.41 7.31 -2.71
CA GLY A 63 4.13 7.99 -2.93
C GLY A 63 4.12 9.39 -2.31
N PHE A 64 4.70 9.54 -1.13
CA PHE A 64 4.74 10.82 -0.44
C PHE A 64 5.71 11.81 -1.11
N ASP A 65 6.89 11.33 -1.60
CA ASP A 65 7.80 12.13 -2.43
C ASP A 65 7.06 12.82 -3.59
N LYS A 66 6.25 12.05 -4.29
CA LYS A 66 5.48 12.54 -5.44
C LYS A 66 4.36 13.48 -5.03
N ALA A 67 3.70 13.18 -3.92
CA ALA A 67 2.63 14.02 -3.40
C ALA A 67 3.15 15.40 -2.99
N ILE A 68 4.26 15.47 -2.23
CA ILE A 68 4.85 16.76 -1.84
C ILE A 68 5.39 17.53 -3.04
N PHE A 69 5.99 16.86 -4.01
CA PHE A 69 6.41 17.48 -5.27
C PHE A 69 5.23 18.09 -6.02
N ALA A 70 4.11 17.35 -6.15
CA ALA A 70 2.90 17.83 -6.79
C ALA A 70 2.29 19.02 -6.03
N VAL A 71 2.20 18.96 -4.69
CA VAL A 71 1.71 20.03 -3.84
C VAL A 71 2.58 21.28 -4.00
N GLY A 72 3.91 21.16 -4.00
CA GLY A 72 4.83 22.28 -4.20
C GLY A 72 4.65 22.98 -5.56
N LEU A 73 4.54 22.20 -6.64
CA LEU A 73 4.30 22.74 -7.98
C LEU A 73 2.90 23.37 -8.13
N CYS A 74 1.88 22.75 -7.53
CA CYS A 74 0.54 23.31 -7.50
C CYS A 74 0.49 24.59 -6.69
N ALA A 75 1.15 24.67 -5.53
CA ALA A 75 1.25 25.88 -4.71
C ALA A 75 1.91 27.02 -5.51
N LEU A 76 3.01 26.75 -6.20
CA LEU A 76 3.68 27.73 -7.08
C LEU A 76 2.73 28.23 -8.20
N ALA A 77 1.97 27.33 -8.81
CA ALA A 77 0.99 27.68 -9.84
C ALA A 77 -0.18 28.51 -9.28
N VAL A 78 -0.74 28.13 -8.11
CA VAL A 78 -1.83 28.83 -7.43
C VAL A 78 -1.40 30.26 -7.05
N ILE A 79 -0.23 30.41 -6.45
CA ILE A 79 0.30 31.73 -6.07
C ILE A 79 0.50 32.60 -7.32
N SER A 80 1.08 32.04 -8.38
CA SER A 80 1.29 32.77 -9.65
C SER A 80 -0.02 33.21 -10.30
N ILE A 81 -1.03 32.34 -10.34
CA ILE A 81 -2.37 32.65 -10.89
C ILE A 81 -3.10 33.66 -10.02
N SER A 82 -2.95 33.59 -8.70
CA SER A 82 -3.54 34.52 -7.76
C SER A 82 -3.02 35.96 -7.97
N PHE A 83 -1.71 36.12 -8.14
CA PHE A 83 -1.13 37.42 -8.50
C PHE A 83 -1.53 37.88 -9.91
N LEU A 84 -1.63 36.94 -10.89
CA LEU A 84 -2.12 37.26 -12.23
C LEU A 84 -3.57 37.76 -12.19
N ALA A 85 -4.43 37.18 -11.35
CA ALA A 85 -5.82 37.59 -11.18
C ALA A 85 -5.94 39.04 -10.66
N LEU A 86 -5.08 39.48 -9.75
CA LEU A 86 -5.06 40.84 -9.27
C LEU A 86 -4.72 41.88 -10.36
N ARG A 87 -3.96 41.45 -11.38
CA ARG A 87 -3.55 42.30 -12.53
C ARG A 87 -4.52 42.24 -13.70
N SER A 88 -5.51 41.35 -13.65
CA SER A 88 -6.47 41.13 -14.73
C SER A 88 -7.83 41.74 -14.41
N ARG A 89 -8.45 42.47 -15.36
CA ARG A 89 -9.82 43.01 -15.20
C ARG A 89 -10.88 41.90 -15.33
N SER A 90 -10.64 40.96 -16.19
CA SER A 90 -11.51 39.77 -16.38
C SER A 90 -10.71 38.61 -16.91
N VAL A 91 -11.13 37.39 -16.58
CA VAL A 91 -10.62 36.16 -17.14
C VAL A 91 -11.71 35.47 -17.95
N GLN A 92 -11.38 35.11 -19.19
CA GLN A 92 -12.24 34.30 -20.05
C GLN A 92 -11.70 32.87 -20.04
N THR A 93 -12.49 31.95 -19.54
CA THR A 93 -12.18 30.53 -19.51
C THR A 93 -13.38 29.67 -19.83
N VAL A 94 -13.17 28.42 -20.12
CA VAL A 94 -14.23 27.42 -20.25
C VAL A 94 -14.18 26.52 -19.03
N LEU A 95 -15.29 26.46 -18.30
CA LEU A 95 -15.45 25.62 -17.14
C LEU A 95 -16.37 24.45 -17.47
N PRO A 96 -15.84 23.24 -17.68
CA PRO A 96 -16.68 22.04 -17.93
C PRO A 96 -17.50 21.71 -16.67
N VAL A 97 -18.75 21.28 -16.88
CA VAL A 97 -19.64 20.89 -15.76
C VAL A 97 -19.03 19.74 -14.95
N SER A 98 -18.39 18.78 -15.63
CA SER A 98 -17.71 17.66 -14.99
C SER A 98 -16.62 18.11 -13.99
N LEU A 99 -15.90 19.21 -14.26
CA LEU A 99 -14.95 19.77 -13.30
C LEU A 99 -15.64 20.24 -11.99
N GLY A 100 -16.79 20.93 -12.12
CA GLY A 100 -17.58 21.35 -10.96
C GLY A 100 -18.11 20.16 -10.15
N ILE A 101 -18.53 19.08 -10.84
CA ILE A 101 -18.99 17.86 -10.19
C ILE A 101 -17.82 17.19 -9.42
N PHE A 102 -16.62 17.14 -9.99
CA PHE A 102 -15.46 16.57 -9.27
C PHE A 102 -15.05 17.40 -8.04
N TRP A 103 -15.19 18.75 -8.10
CA TRP A 103 -15.10 19.59 -6.90
C TRP A 103 -16.19 19.24 -5.88
N GLY A 104 -17.38 18.82 -6.34
CA GLY A 104 -18.44 18.28 -5.48
C GLY A 104 -18.00 16.98 -4.78
N VAL A 105 -17.29 16.07 -5.49
CA VAL A 105 -16.69 14.87 -4.87
C VAL A 105 -15.69 15.26 -3.79
N ALA A 106 -14.76 16.18 -4.07
CA ALA A 106 -13.79 16.66 -3.09
C ALA A 106 -14.47 17.33 -1.86
N ALA A 107 -15.54 18.08 -2.10
CA ALA A 107 -16.32 18.68 -1.00
C ALA A 107 -17.06 17.61 -0.17
N ALA A 108 -17.64 16.60 -0.80
CA ALA A 108 -18.25 15.46 -0.10
C ALA A 108 -17.20 14.71 0.73
N ALA A 109 -15.98 14.51 0.20
CA ALA A 109 -14.87 13.93 0.94
C ALA A 109 -14.47 14.76 2.15
N LEU A 110 -14.41 16.09 2.02
CA LEU A 110 -14.15 16.99 3.15
C LEU A 110 -15.24 16.90 4.23
N VAL A 111 -16.51 16.88 3.83
CA VAL A 111 -17.62 16.72 4.78
C VAL A 111 -17.57 15.35 5.46
N SER A 112 -17.33 14.30 4.71
CA SER A 112 -17.16 12.95 5.26
C SER A 112 -15.98 12.89 6.24
N ALA A 113 -14.85 13.53 5.94
CA ALA A 113 -13.70 13.63 6.83
C ALA A 113 -14.00 14.35 8.15
N LEU A 114 -14.80 15.43 8.10
CA LEU A 114 -15.21 16.17 9.30
C LEU A 114 -16.17 15.36 10.20
N LEU A 115 -16.86 14.38 9.64
CA LEU A 115 -17.81 13.50 10.34
C LEU A 115 -17.20 12.15 10.71
N SER A 116 -15.99 11.86 10.26
CA SER A 116 -15.26 10.64 10.62
C SER A 116 -14.69 10.71 12.04
N GLY A 117 -14.43 9.57 12.64
CA GLY A 117 -13.87 9.50 14.01
C GLY A 117 -12.47 10.08 14.16
N ASP A 118 -11.67 10.06 13.07
CA ASP A 118 -10.37 10.70 12.98
C ASP A 118 -10.31 11.65 11.77
N MET A 119 -10.40 12.94 12.06
CA MET A 119 -10.37 13.99 11.05
C MET A 119 -8.97 14.14 10.43
N GLN A 120 -7.90 13.96 11.19
CA GLN A 120 -6.54 14.14 10.71
C GLN A 120 -6.18 13.06 9.69
N ASP A 121 -6.45 11.79 10.00
CA ASP A 121 -6.20 10.68 9.08
C ASP A 121 -7.08 10.80 7.82
N ALA A 122 -8.35 11.16 7.98
CA ALA A 122 -9.25 11.34 6.85
C ALA A 122 -8.86 12.52 5.92
N LEU A 123 -8.28 13.61 6.46
CA LEU A 123 -7.88 14.78 5.67
C LEU A 123 -6.53 14.60 4.98
N VAL A 124 -5.52 14.17 5.71
CA VAL A 124 -4.13 14.12 5.22
C VAL A 124 -3.49 12.74 5.33
N GLY A 125 -4.06 11.85 6.16
CA GLY A 125 -3.48 10.52 6.42
C GLY A 125 -2.12 10.60 7.10
N SER A 126 -1.49 9.47 7.23
CA SER A 126 -0.12 9.37 7.76
C SER A 126 0.95 9.74 6.71
N VAL A 127 0.66 9.63 5.41
CA VAL A 127 1.60 9.86 4.28
C VAL A 127 0.99 10.64 3.11
N PHE A 128 -0.03 11.42 3.34
CA PHE A 128 -0.79 12.14 2.30
C PHE A 128 -1.18 11.24 1.13
N GLY A 129 -1.84 10.13 1.46
CA GLY A 129 -2.16 9.05 0.53
C GLY A 129 -3.31 9.37 -0.44
N PRO A 130 -3.47 8.55 -1.50
CA PRO A 130 -4.48 8.74 -2.54
C PRO A 130 -5.94 8.78 -2.09
N GLN A 131 -6.26 8.16 -0.96
CA GLN A 131 -7.63 8.03 -0.45
C GLN A 131 -8.04 9.18 0.47
N THR A 132 -7.11 10.08 0.84
CA THR A 132 -7.39 11.23 1.72
C THR A 132 -8.23 12.28 1.01
N ALA A 133 -9.04 13.03 1.77
CA ALA A 133 -9.81 14.14 1.23
C ALA A 133 -8.91 15.23 0.64
N GLY A 134 -7.74 15.47 1.25
CA GLY A 134 -6.73 16.39 0.75
C GLY A 134 -6.19 16.00 -0.62
N PHE A 135 -5.95 14.72 -0.88
CA PHE A 135 -5.49 14.24 -2.18
C PHE A 135 -6.58 14.36 -3.26
N LEU A 136 -7.84 14.06 -2.94
CA LEU A 136 -8.97 14.29 -3.86
C LEU A 136 -9.11 15.78 -4.22
N ALA A 137 -8.91 16.67 -3.25
CA ALA A 137 -8.87 18.12 -3.49
C ALA A 137 -7.64 18.51 -4.36
N LEU A 138 -6.48 17.87 -4.16
CA LEU A 138 -5.31 18.06 -5.01
C LEU A 138 -5.59 17.63 -6.46
N MET A 139 -6.24 16.50 -6.68
CA MET A 139 -6.65 16.07 -8.02
C MET A 139 -7.58 17.09 -8.68
N ALA A 140 -8.59 17.59 -7.97
CA ALA A 140 -9.49 18.64 -8.46
C ALA A 140 -8.72 19.94 -8.78
N LEU A 141 -7.75 20.31 -7.96
CA LEU A 141 -6.88 21.45 -8.16
C LEU A 141 -6.01 21.28 -9.42
N VAL A 142 -5.37 20.12 -9.61
CA VAL A 142 -4.56 19.79 -10.81
C VAL A 142 -5.40 19.90 -12.08
N MET A 143 -6.62 19.34 -12.08
CA MET A 143 -7.56 19.48 -13.21
C MET A 143 -7.89 20.96 -13.50
N THR A 144 -8.12 21.75 -12.45
CA THR A 144 -8.43 23.19 -12.57
C THR A 144 -7.23 23.98 -13.08
N LEU A 145 -6.05 23.76 -12.51
CA LEU A 145 -4.83 24.43 -12.92
C LEU A 145 -4.44 24.12 -14.36
N SER A 146 -4.78 22.93 -14.86
CA SER A 146 -4.54 22.58 -16.27
C SER A 146 -5.17 23.56 -17.26
N LEU A 147 -6.24 24.26 -16.87
CA LEU A 147 -6.91 25.25 -17.71
C LEU A 147 -6.02 26.46 -18.09
N VAL A 148 -4.90 26.71 -17.37
CA VAL A 148 -3.93 27.76 -17.76
C VAL A 148 -3.22 27.45 -19.09
N LEU A 149 -3.28 26.19 -19.56
CA LEU A 149 -2.75 25.76 -20.87
C LEU A 149 -3.71 26.01 -22.03
N GLN A 150 -4.95 26.47 -21.74
CA GLN A 150 -5.91 26.78 -22.80
C GLN A 150 -5.31 27.78 -23.81
N ARG A 151 -5.51 27.49 -25.09
CA ARG A 151 -4.99 28.31 -26.22
C ARG A 151 -3.46 28.32 -26.37
N SER A 152 -2.72 27.55 -25.61
CA SER A 152 -1.24 27.49 -25.67
C SER A 152 -0.75 26.19 -26.34
N LYS A 153 -0.87 26.09 -27.67
CA LYS A 153 -0.40 24.89 -28.42
C LYS A 153 1.09 24.58 -28.16
N ILE A 154 1.93 25.61 -28.03
CA ILE A 154 3.38 25.41 -27.83
C ILE A 154 3.64 24.72 -26.51
N MET A 155 2.92 25.09 -25.44
CA MET A 155 3.11 24.47 -24.13
C MET A 155 2.63 23.04 -24.10
N THR A 156 1.50 22.74 -24.72
CA THR A 156 0.98 21.36 -24.78
C THR A 156 1.86 20.46 -25.66
N ILE A 157 2.44 20.98 -26.75
CA ILE A 157 3.43 20.22 -27.56
C ILE A 157 4.69 19.92 -26.72
N LYS A 158 5.20 20.90 -25.97
CA LYS A 158 6.36 20.70 -25.07
C LYS A 158 6.03 19.65 -24.01
N ALA A 159 4.84 19.71 -23.41
CA ALA A 159 4.40 18.72 -22.42
C ALA A 159 4.43 17.29 -22.99
N LEU A 160 3.86 17.07 -24.17
CA LEU A 160 3.86 15.75 -24.81
C LEU A 160 5.27 15.29 -25.20
N ALA A 161 6.13 16.19 -25.67
CA ALA A 161 7.52 15.83 -26.01
C ALA A 161 8.33 15.43 -24.76
N VAL A 162 8.20 16.17 -23.66
CA VAL A 162 8.86 15.83 -22.39
C VAL A 162 8.32 14.51 -21.85
N PHE A 163 7.00 14.34 -21.81
CA PHE A 163 6.37 13.10 -21.36
C PHE A 163 6.85 11.89 -22.17
N GLY A 164 6.86 11.97 -23.49
CA GLY A 164 7.36 10.88 -24.34
C GLY A 164 8.84 10.55 -24.12
N SER A 165 9.67 11.58 -23.91
CA SER A 165 11.11 11.39 -23.63
C SER A 165 11.32 10.73 -22.26
N VAL A 166 10.63 11.21 -21.23
CA VAL A 166 10.69 10.64 -19.87
C VAL A 166 10.15 9.22 -19.84
N SER A 167 9.05 8.95 -20.56
CA SER A 167 8.51 7.59 -20.73
C SER A 167 9.55 6.63 -21.33
N GLY A 168 10.23 7.08 -22.39
CA GLY A 168 11.29 6.28 -23.00
C GLY A 168 12.45 5.98 -22.05
N LEU A 169 12.87 6.96 -21.27
CA LEU A 169 13.92 6.79 -20.26
C LEU A 169 13.49 5.81 -19.16
N LEU A 170 12.26 5.95 -18.63
CA LEU A 170 11.74 5.10 -17.57
C LEU A 170 11.58 3.65 -18.03
N LEU A 171 10.96 3.41 -19.19
CA LEU A 171 10.80 2.06 -19.72
C LEU A 171 12.14 1.41 -20.06
N THR A 172 13.11 2.17 -20.60
CA THR A 172 14.47 1.67 -20.84
C THR A 172 15.17 1.33 -19.53
N TYR A 173 15.11 2.23 -18.53
CA TYR A 173 15.65 2.00 -17.19
C TYR A 173 15.09 0.71 -16.58
N THR A 174 13.77 0.48 -16.67
CA THR A 174 13.14 -0.74 -16.17
C THR A 174 13.68 -1.98 -16.87
N ILE A 175 13.76 -2.00 -18.20
CA ILE A 175 14.30 -3.15 -18.94
C ILE A 175 15.77 -3.42 -18.56
N LEU A 176 16.58 -2.37 -18.37
CA LEU A 176 17.97 -2.54 -17.93
C LEU A 176 18.04 -3.15 -16.52
N ARG A 177 17.15 -2.76 -15.59
CA ARG A 177 17.09 -3.39 -14.26
C ARG A 177 16.64 -4.85 -14.30
N VAL A 178 15.73 -5.19 -15.18
CA VAL A 178 15.34 -6.61 -15.40
C VAL A 178 16.53 -7.43 -15.90
N ILE A 179 17.40 -6.85 -16.75
CA ILE A 179 18.55 -7.54 -17.32
C ILE A 179 19.76 -7.60 -16.35
N PHE A 180 20.05 -6.50 -15.66
CA PHE A 180 21.27 -6.35 -14.84
C PHE A 180 21.03 -6.55 -13.35
N GLY A 181 19.77 -6.76 -12.91
CA GLY A 181 19.39 -6.97 -11.52
C GLY A 181 18.97 -5.70 -10.77
N ALA A 182 18.47 -5.88 -9.54
CA ALA A 182 17.89 -4.82 -8.73
C ALA A 182 18.86 -3.71 -8.35
N GLU A 183 20.13 -4.06 -8.14
CA GLU A 183 21.17 -3.10 -7.73
C GLU A 183 21.56 -2.12 -8.84
N PHE A 184 21.25 -2.46 -10.10
CA PHE A 184 21.59 -1.59 -11.23
C PHE A 184 20.82 -0.27 -11.13
N LEU A 185 21.54 0.82 -10.86
CA LEU A 185 21.00 2.17 -10.68
C LEU A 185 19.84 2.20 -9.64
N SER A 186 20.00 1.48 -8.52
CA SER A 186 19.03 1.45 -7.42
C SER A 186 18.89 2.79 -6.69
N PHE A 187 19.93 3.64 -6.76
CA PHE A 187 20.03 4.93 -6.04
C PHE A 187 19.82 4.82 -4.53
N GLY A 188 19.93 3.60 -3.95
CA GLY A 188 19.62 3.33 -2.55
C GLY A 188 18.13 3.47 -2.17
N SER A 189 17.24 3.43 -3.19
CA SER A 189 15.78 3.60 -2.99
C SER A 189 14.97 2.53 -3.72
N PHE A 190 15.60 1.72 -4.54
CA PHE A 190 14.94 0.68 -5.36
C PHE A 190 15.69 -0.65 -5.19
N ASP A 191 15.51 -1.30 -4.06
CA ASP A 191 16.27 -2.53 -3.71
C ASP A 191 15.73 -3.77 -4.42
N VAL A 192 14.47 -3.72 -4.89
CA VAL A 192 13.83 -4.79 -5.65
C VAL A 192 13.43 -4.33 -7.06
N VAL A 193 13.47 -5.24 -8.04
CA VAL A 193 13.12 -4.91 -9.45
C VAL A 193 11.65 -4.52 -9.60
N THR A 194 10.79 -5.04 -8.74
CA THR A 194 9.33 -4.79 -8.74
C THR A 194 8.94 -3.37 -8.30
N VAL A 195 9.86 -2.62 -7.70
CA VAL A 195 9.66 -1.21 -7.35
C VAL A 195 10.42 -0.34 -8.35
N SER A 196 9.74 0.65 -8.89
CA SER A 196 10.27 1.57 -9.90
C SER A 196 10.01 3.03 -9.53
N PRO A 197 10.67 4.01 -10.17
CA PRO A 197 10.38 5.42 -9.93
C PRO A 197 8.92 5.82 -10.11
N ILE A 198 8.08 5.05 -10.80
CA ILE A 198 6.65 5.37 -10.93
C ILE A 198 5.81 4.88 -9.76
N GLY A 199 6.23 3.80 -9.11
CA GLY A 199 5.50 3.13 -8.04
C GLY A 199 5.75 1.62 -8.08
N GLY A 200 4.76 0.85 -7.64
CA GLY A 200 4.77 -0.60 -7.68
C GLY A 200 4.74 -1.18 -9.09
N PHE A 201 4.86 -2.49 -9.17
CA PHE A 201 5.01 -3.20 -10.45
C PHE A 201 3.75 -3.05 -11.34
N ASN A 202 2.56 -3.10 -10.75
CA ASN A 202 1.31 -2.88 -11.48
C ASN A 202 1.11 -1.42 -11.93
N ASP A 203 1.57 -0.43 -11.16
CA ASP A 203 1.59 0.98 -11.59
C ASP A 203 2.45 1.17 -12.84
N LEU A 204 3.59 0.47 -12.88
CA LEU A 204 4.47 0.45 -14.04
C LEU A 204 3.78 -0.15 -15.27
N ALA A 205 3.00 -1.22 -15.09
CA ALA A 205 2.20 -1.80 -16.16
C ALA A 205 1.11 -0.85 -16.66
N LEU A 206 0.39 -0.16 -15.75
CA LEU A 206 -0.58 0.87 -16.14
C LEU A 206 0.08 1.97 -16.97
N PHE A 207 1.25 2.42 -16.54
CA PHE A 207 2.01 3.43 -17.27
C PHE A 207 2.44 2.94 -18.65
N ALA A 208 2.97 1.72 -18.75
CA ALA A 208 3.37 1.12 -20.03
C ALA A 208 2.16 0.96 -20.98
N GLY A 209 1.03 0.49 -20.49
CA GLY A 209 -0.23 0.40 -21.25
C GLY A 209 -0.71 1.77 -21.74
N LEU A 210 -0.64 2.79 -20.88
CA LEU A 210 -0.93 4.18 -21.26
C LEU A 210 -0.03 4.64 -22.40
N VAL A 211 1.28 4.41 -22.30
CA VAL A 211 2.27 4.80 -23.33
C VAL A 211 1.97 4.10 -24.66
N VAL A 212 1.61 2.82 -24.65
CA VAL A 212 1.21 2.08 -25.86
C VAL A 212 -0.02 2.72 -26.52
N ILE A 213 -1.08 2.98 -25.74
CA ILE A 213 -2.33 3.58 -26.25
C ILE A 213 -2.09 4.98 -26.81
N LEU A 214 -1.39 5.85 -26.04
CA LEU A 214 -1.08 7.22 -26.48
C LEU A 214 -0.15 7.23 -27.69
N GLY A 215 0.78 6.30 -27.76
CA GLY A 215 1.68 6.10 -28.89
C GLY A 215 0.93 5.75 -30.18
N LEU A 216 0.00 4.79 -30.10
CA LEU A 216 -0.85 4.40 -31.25
C LEU A 216 -1.74 5.55 -31.76
N ILE A 217 -2.36 6.31 -30.83
CA ILE A 217 -3.15 7.51 -31.20
C ILE A 217 -2.28 8.55 -31.89
N THR A 218 -1.06 8.75 -31.39
CA THR A 218 -0.11 9.73 -31.96
C THR A 218 0.34 9.32 -33.38
N LEU A 219 0.65 8.03 -33.60
CA LEU A 219 0.95 7.49 -34.93
C LEU A 219 -0.22 7.61 -35.91
N LEU A 220 -1.46 7.46 -35.39
CA LEU A 220 -2.67 7.57 -36.21
C LEU A 220 -2.95 9.02 -36.68
N GLN A 221 -2.81 9.98 -35.76
CA GLN A 221 -3.35 11.34 -35.98
C GLN A 221 -2.31 12.34 -36.49
N LEU A 222 -1.02 12.10 -36.30
CA LEU A 222 0.02 13.03 -36.67
C LEU A 222 0.82 12.55 -37.90
N PRO A 223 1.02 13.41 -38.93
CA PRO A 223 1.90 13.12 -40.06
C PRO A 223 3.36 13.29 -39.66
N LEU A 224 3.91 12.28 -38.97
CA LEU A 224 5.26 12.31 -38.44
C LEU A 224 6.30 11.92 -39.52
N ARG A 225 7.52 12.44 -39.37
CA ARG A 225 8.66 11.99 -40.22
C ARG A 225 9.07 10.56 -39.84
N GLY A 226 9.64 9.82 -40.80
CA GLY A 226 9.96 8.41 -40.62
C GLY A 226 10.81 8.10 -39.37
N VAL A 227 11.80 8.95 -39.04
CA VAL A 227 12.62 8.79 -37.82
C VAL A 227 11.77 8.92 -36.53
N ILE A 228 10.86 9.90 -36.48
CA ILE A 228 10.00 10.11 -35.32
C ILE A 228 8.94 8.99 -35.21
N GLN A 229 8.42 8.50 -36.36
CA GLN A 229 7.56 7.32 -36.39
C GLN A 229 8.27 6.08 -35.85
N GLY A 230 9.55 5.86 -36.24
CA GLY A 230 10.36 4.77 -35.75
C GLY A 230 10.63 4.85 -34.26
N ALA A 231 10.97 6.04 -33.76
CA ALA A 231 11.19 6.27 -32.33
C ALA A 231 9.90 6.02 -31.50
N LEU A 232 8.75 6.44 -32.01
CA LEU A 232 7.46 6.23 -31.34
C LEU A 232 7.03 4.75 -31.38
N ALA A 233 7.26 4.05 -32.50
CA ALA A 233 7.02 2.61 -32.58
C ALA A 233 7.95 1.85 -31.62
N PHE A 234 9.23 2.25 -31.50
CA PHE A 234 10.15 1.69 -30.54
C PHE A 234 9.70 1.90 -29.10
N LEU A 235 9.18 3.09 -28.78
CA LEU A 235 8.61 3.38 -27.47
C LEU A 235 7.40 2.47 -27.16
N ILE A 236 6.53 2.21 -28.14
CA ILE A 236 5.42 1.25 -28.01
C ILE A 236 5.94 -0.16 -27.74
N TYR A 237 6.99 -0.61 -28.45
CA TYR A 237 7.57 -1.93 -28.23
C TYR A 237 8.24 -2.06 -26.87
N LEU A 238 8.91 -1.01 -26.37
CA LEU A 238 9.43 -0.98 -24.99
C LEU A 238 8.28 -1.13 -23.98
N GLY A 239 7.15 -0.44 -24.21
CA GLY A 239 5.96 -0.58 -23.38
C GLY A 239 5.43 -2.02 -23.38
N LEU A 240 5.35 -2.68 -24.54
CA LEU A 240 4.94 -4.09 -24.62
C LEU A 240 5.92 -5.04 -23.92
N CYS A 241 7.23 -4.77 -24.00
CA CYS A 241 8.23 -5.57 -23.28
C CYS A 241 8.04 -5.46 -21.74
N VAL A 242 7.82 -4.24 -21.23
CA VAL A 242 7.54 -4.04 -19.80
C VAL A 242 6.23 -4.72 -19.40
N LEU A 243 5.17 -4.58 -20.21
CA LEU A 243 3.90 -5.29 -19.96
C LEU A 243 4.08 -6.81 -19.93
N ALA A 244 4.96 -7.36 -20.79
CA ALA A 244 5.25 -8.80 -20.81
C ALA A 244 5.94 -9.28 -19.54
N VAL A 245 6.84 -8.48 -18.97
CA VAL A 245 7.52 -8.81 -17.70
C VAL A 245 6.56 -8.71 -16.51
N VAL A 246 5.72 -7.65 -16.45
CA VAL A 246 4.76 -7.48 -15.36
C VAL A 246 3.60 -8.45 -15.43
N ASN A 247 3.15 -8.76 -16.65
CA ASN A 247 2.06 -9.70 -16.96
C ASN A 247 0.73 -9.41 -16.23
N PHE A 248 0.31 -8.14 -16.18
CA PHE A 248 -0.97 -7.76 -15.57
C PHE A 248 -2.11 -7.97 -16.58
N PHE A 249 -2.95 -8.98 -16.33
CA PHE A 249 -3.99 -9.47 -17.25
C PHE A 249 -4.98 -8.38 -17.70
N ASP A 250 -5.51 -7.57 -16.76
CA ASP A 250 -6.52 -6.54 -17.07
C ASP A 250 -6.01 -5.51 -18.08
N ILE A 251 -4.73 -5.18 -18.03
CA ILE A 251 -4.12 -4.24 -18.97
C ILE A 251 -4.01 -4.87 -20.38
N TRP A 252 -3.66 -6.15 -20.45
CA TRP A 252 -3.63 -6.86 -21.73
C TRP A 252 -5.00 -6.88 -22.41
N LEU A 253 -6.09 -7.07 -21.61
CA LEU A 253 -7.46 -6.96 -22.13
C LEU A 253 -7.75 -5.57 -22.73
N VAL A 254 -7.42 -4.50 -22.01
CA VAL A 254 -7.72 -3.14 -22.45
C VAL A 254 -6.85 -2.73 -23.63
N VAL A 255 -5.54 -2.99 -23.60
CA VAL A 255 -4.61 -2.68 -24.69
C VAL A 255 -4.93 -3.51 -25.93
N GLY A 256 -5.25 -4.80 -25.75
CA GLY A 256 -5.64 -5.69 -26.84
C GLY A 256 -6.95 -5.28 -27.48
N PHE A 257 -7.96 -4.92 -26.69
CA PHE A 257 -9.24 -4.43 -27.19
C PHE A 257 -9.07 -3.11 -27.96
N PHE A 258 -8.31 -2.15 -27.42
CA PHE A 258 -8.00 -0.90 -28.10
C PHE A 258 -7.22 -1.13 -29.40
N GLY A 259 -6.21 -1.99 -29.38
CA GLY A 259 -5.44 -2.39 -30.54
C GLY A 259 -6.30 -3.02 -31.62
N LEU A 260 -7.20 -3.94 -31.23
CA LEU A 260 -8.12 -4.61 -32.16
C LEU A 260 -9.10 -3.62 -32.81
N LEU A 261 -9.71 -2.74 -32.03
CA LEU A 261 -10.59 -1.69 -32.56
C LEU A 261 -9.85 -0.81 -33.57
N LEU A 262 -8.62 -0.40 -33.23
CA LEU A 262 -7.80 0.40 -34.11
C LEU A 262 -7.42 -0.38 -35.40
N PHE A 263 -7.04 -1.64 -35.25
CA PHE A 263 -6.66 -2.50 -36.37
C PHE A 263 -7.83 -2.68 -37.35
N VAL A 264 -9.02 -3.00 -36.82
CA VAL A 264 -10.25 -3.11 -37.64
C VAL A 264 -10.58 -1.77 -38.32
N TYR A 265 -10.46 -0.65 -37.57
CA TYR A 265 -10.67 0.68 -38.17
C TYR A 265 -9.68 0.94 -39.31
N LEU A 266 -8.41 0.60 -39.17
CA LEU A 266 -7.41 0.81 -40.22
C LEU A 266 -7.68 -0.03 -41.48
N LEU A 267 -8.16 -1.26 -41.31
CA LEU A 267 -8.54 -2.12 -42.44
C LEU A 267 -9.82 -1.66 -43.14
N ALA A 268 -10.79 -1.14 -42.39
CA ALA A 268 -12.09 -0.74 -42.91
C ALA A 268 -12.16 0.74 -43.34
N ARG A 269 -11.13 1.55 -43.01
CA ARG A 269 -11.12 3.00 -43.20
C ARG A 269 -11.47 3.41 -44.64
N ASP A 270 -10.77 2.82 -45.60
CA ASP A 270 -10.84 3.24 -46.98
C ASP A 270 -12.16 2.75 -47.64
N THR A 271 -12.74 1.65 -47.12
CA THR A 271 -13.97 1.05 -47.71
C THR A 271 -15.27 1.49 -47.03
N LEU A 272 -15.24 1.76 -45.72
CA LEU A 272 -16.45 2.01 -44.93
C LEU A 272 -16.60 3.45 -44.44
N PHE A 273 -15.47 4.18 -44.28
CA PHE A 273 -15.50 5.47 -43.61
C PHE A 273 -15.15 6.66 -44.49
N LEU A 274 -14.64 6.44 -45.71
CA LEU A 274 -14.32 7.50 -46.63
C LEU A 274 -15.37 7.55 -47.77
N SER A 275 -15.84 8.74 -48.07
CA SER A 275 -16.67 8.98 -49.26
C SER A 275 -15.77 9.26 -50.46
N ASP A 276 -16.27 8.99 -51.69
CA ASP A 276 -15.57 9.21 -52.97
C ASP A 276 -15.01 10.65 -53.12
N ALA A 277 -15.62 11.62 -52.45
CA ALA A 277 -15.18 13.03 -52.50
C ALA A 277 -13.99 13.32 -51.55
N GLU A 278 -13.72 12.42 -50.61
CA GLU A 278 -12.62 12.55 -49.64
C GLU A 278 -11.37 11.77 -50.05
N GLU A 279 -11.50 10.80 -50.97
CA GLU A 279 -10.40 9.98 -51.50
C GLU A 279 -9.22 10.78 -52.05
N GLU A 280 -9.49 11.92 -52.69
CA GLU A 280 -8.48 12.75 -53.37
C GLU A 280 -7.52 13.46 -52.38
N ASN A 281 -7.86 13.55 -51.07
CA ASN A 281 -7.11 14.25 -50.04
C ASN A 281 -6.62 13.35 -48.90
N VAL A 282 -6.86 12.05 -48.94
CA VAL A 282 -6.51 11.14 -47.86
C VAL A 282 -5.01 10.78 -47.92
N GLN A 283 -4.31 11.01 -46.82
CA GLN A 283 -2.93 10.53 -46.66
C GLN A 283 -2.91 9.00 -46.69
N PRO A 284 -1.96 8.39 -47.44
CA PRO A 284 -1.83 6.95 -47.51
C PRO A 284 -1.56 6.37 -46.09
N LEU A 285 -2.15 5.22 -45.84
CA LEU A 285 -2.01 4.51 -44.56
C LEU A 285 -0.50 4.24 -44.27
N SER A 286 -0.02 4.66 -43.11
CA SER A 286 1.36 4.37 -42.72
C SER A 286 1.52 2.86 -42.50
N LYS A 287 2.38 2.21 -43.31
CA LYS A 287 2.71 0.78 -43.13
C LYS A 287 3.20 0.49 -41.72
N MET A 288 3.93 1.44 -41.11
CA MET A 288 4.44 1.32 -39.76
C MET A 288 3.30 1.28 -38.73
N LEU A 289 2.27 2.13 -38.89
CA LEU A 289 1.10 2.12 -38.00
C LEU A 289 0.37 0.77 -38.09
N LEU A 290 0.12 0.27 -39.30
CA LEU A 290 -0.57 -1.01 -39.50
C LEU A 290 0.21 -2.17 -38.86
N VAL A 291 1.51 -2.25 -39.11
CA VAL A 291 2.40 -3.30 -38.54
C VAL A 291 2.47 -3.19 -37.02
N THR A 292 2.66 -1.99 -36.47
CA THR A 292 2.74 -1.78 -35.01
C THR A 292 1.42 -2.17 -34.34
N THR A 293 0.27 -1.79 -34.91
CA THR A 293 -1.04 -2.15 -34.38
C THR A 293 -1.28 -3.66 -34.44
N ALA A 294 -0.89 -4.31 -35.56
CA ALA A 294 -0.96 -5.78 -35.67
C ALA A 294 -0.10 -6.49 -34.60
N ILE A 295 1.10 -6.00 -34.34
CA ILE A 295 1.98 -6.54 -33.29
C ILE A 295 1.31 -6.38 -31.91
N VAL A 296 0.75 -5.20 -31.61
CA VAL A 296 0.02 -4.99 -30.35
C VAL A 296 -1.12 -6.00 -30.21
N CYS A 297 -1.91 -6.21 -31.26
CA CYS A 297 -3.00 -7.21 -31.25
C CYS A 297 -2.49 -8.63 -30.99
N VAL A 298 -1.45 -9.05 -31.71
CA VAL A 298 -0.93 -10.43 -31.62
C VAL A 298 -0.31 -10.67 -30.23
N VAL A 299 0.51 -9.73 -29.74
CA VAL A 299 1.13 -9.83 -28.42
C VAL A 299 0.05 -9.85 -27.31
N SER A 300 -0.91 -8.92 -27.37
CA SER A 300 -2.00 -8.90 -26.38
C SER A 300 -2.82 -10.18 -26.43
N ALA A 301 -3.18 -10.68 -27.61
CA ALA A 301 -3.90 -11.94 -27.75
C ALA A 301 -3.12 -13.14 -27.17
N THR A 302 -1.80 -13.17 -27.37
CA THR A 302 -0.93 -14.21 -26.78
C THR A 302 -1.00 -14.18 -25.25
N PHE A 303 -0.89 -13.00 -24.63
CA PHE A 303 -0.95 -12.87 -23.17
C PHE A 303 -2.36 -13.07 -22.61
N ILE A 304 -3.42 -12.74 -23.34
CA ILE A 304 -4.80 -13.02 -22.92
C ILE A 304 -5.08 -14.53 -22.92
N VAL A 305 -4.59 -15.27 -23.94
CA VAL A 305 -4.88 -16.71 -24.10
C VAL A 305 -3.90 -17.59 -23.32
N SER A 306 -2.64 -17.21 -23.26
CA SER A 306 -1.54 -18.04 -22.73
C SER A 306 -0.69 -17.29 -21.69
N GLY A 307 -1.22 -16.24 -21.06
CA GLY A 307 -0.47 -15.35 -20.17
C GLY A 307 0.14 -16.04 -18.96
N GLU A 308 -0.56 -17.04 -18.43
CA GLU A 308 -0.07 -17.83 -17.31
C GLU A 308 1.19 -18.64 -17.71
N TYR A 309 1.14 -19.35 -18.83
CA TYR A 309 2.28 -20.11 -19.34
C TYR A 309 3.44 -19.21 -19.79
N VAL A 310 3.15 -18.14 -20.53
CA VAL A 310 4.19 -17.21 -21.00
C VAL A 310 4.77 -16.44 -19.81
N GLY A 311 3.95 -16.00 -18.87
CA GLY A 311 4.36 -15.30 -17.66
C GLY A 311 5.26 -16.16 -16.79
N SER A 312 4.91 -17.43 -16.55
CA SER A 312 5.75 -18.34 -15.77
C SER A 312 7.13 -18.58 -16.41
N LYS A 313 7.20 -18.59 -17.76
CA LYS A 313 8.48 -18.68 -18.47
C LYS A 313 9.30 -17.41 -18.35
N ILE A 314 8.67 -16.25 -18.42
CA ILE A 314 9.34 -14.94 -18.22
C ILE A 314 9.82 -14.84 -16.76
N SER A 315 8.99 -15.19 -15.78
CA SER A 315 9.33 -15.21 -14.36
C SER A 315 10.54 -16.13 -14.10
N SER A 316 10.55 -17.34 -14.65
CA SER A 316 11.69 -18.25 -14.52
C SER A 316 12.98 -17.77 -15.19
N LEU A 317 12.90 -16.91 -16.22
CA LEU A 317 14.07 -16.32 -16.90
C LEU A 317 14.59 -15.06 -16.19
N THR A 318 13.69 -14.32 -15.55
CA THR A 318 14.00 -13.03 -14.90
C THR A 318 14.19 -13.16 -13.40
N ASN A 319 13.80 -14.29 -12.79
CA ASN A 319 13.68 -14.51 -11.34
C ASN A 319 12.80 -13.43 -10.66
N ILE A 320 11.79 -12.92 -11.38
CA ILE A 320 10.83 -11.97 -10.85
C ILE A 320 9.50 -12.69 -10.71
N ASP A 321 9.09 -12.90 -9.47
CA ASP A 321 7.74 -13.33 -9.12
C ASP A 321 7.06 -12.21 -8.33
N TYR A 322 5.86 -11.81 -8.75
CA TYR A 322 5.14 -10.69 -8.14
C TYR A 322 3.65 -10.99 -8.11
N ILE A 323 3.14 -11.10 -6.90
CA ILE A 323 1.71 -11.27 -6.65
C ILE A 323 1.27 -10.10 -5.77
N GLU A 324 0.35 -9.29 -6.27
CA GLU A 324 -0.30 -8.28 -5.45
C GLU A 324 -1.60 -8.83 -4.89
N VAL A 325 -1.72 -8.79 -3.57
CA VAL A 325 -2.90 -9.25 -2.86
C VAL A 325 -3.78 -8.08 -2.46
N ARG A 326 -5.07 -8.22 -2.68
CA ARG A 326 -6.10 -7.23 -2.33
C ARG A 326 -7.45 -7.93 -2.11
N PRO A 327 -8.37 -7.27 -1.38
CA PRO A 327 -9.72 -7.79 -1.21
C PRO A 327 -10.41 -8.05 -2.55
N SER A 328 -11.18 -9.11 -2.62
CA SER A 328 -12.01 -9.40 -3.80
C SER A 328 -13.11 -8.35 -4.00
N VAL A 329 -13.68 -8.31 -5.20
CA VAL A 329 -14.84 -7.46 -5.50
C VAL A 329 -16.00 -7.82 -4.57
N GLU A 330 -16.22 -9.10 -4.30
CA GLU A 330 -17.28 -9.59 -3.44
C GLU A 330 -17.07 -9.11 -1.99
N ALA A 331 -15.86 -9.25 -1.44
CA ALA A 331 -15.51 -8.74 -0.11
C ALA A 331 -15.73 -7.22 -0.03
N THR A 332 -15.26 -6.46 -1.04
CA THR A 332 -15.45 -5.00 -1.09
C THR A 332 -16.91 -4.59 -1.13
N LEU A 333 -17.74 -5.29 -1.89
CA LEU A 333 -19.20 -5.06 -1.94
C LEU A 333 -19.89 -5.45 -0.64
N GLY A 334 -19.46 -6.54 0.01
CA GLY A 334 -19.94 -6.95 1.33
C GLY A 334 -19.71 -5.86 2.37
N ILE A 335 -18.48 -5.33 2.42
CA ILE A 335 -18.12 -4.21 3.29
C ILE A 335 -18.92 -2.94 2.94
N THR A 336 -19.07 -2.62 1.65
CA THR A 336 -19.90 -1.47 1.23
C THR A 336 -21.31 -1.58 1.77
N LYS A 337 -21.92 -2.77 1.66
CA LYS A 337 -23.28 -3.03 2.15
C LYS A 337 -23.38 -2.89 3.68
N ALA A 338 -22.39 -3.38 4.41
CA ALA A 338 -22.32 -3.26 5.87
C ALA A 338 -22.22 -1.78 6.28
N VAL A 339 -21.27 -1.04 5.73
CA VAL A 339 -21.09 0.39 5.98
C VAL A 339 -22.34 1.21 5.64
N TYR A 340 -23.02 0.90 4.53
CA TYR A 340 -24.23 1.61 4.13
C TYR A 340 -25.43 1.32 5.04
N SER A 341 -25.42 0.21 5.77
CA SER A 341 -26.45 -0.05 6.80
C SER A 341 -26.28 0.83 8.05
N GLU A 342 -25.06 1.32 8.29
CA GLU A 342 -24.71 2.17 9.43
C GLU A 342 -24.70 3.66 9.06
N ASN A 343 -24.00 4.03 7.98
CA ASN A 343 -23.87 5.41 7.49
C ASN A 343 -23.91 5.47 5.96
N ILE A 344 -25.13 5.46 5.41
CA ILE A 344 -25.33 5.45 3.95
C ILE A 344 -24.79 6.71 3.26
N LEU A 345 -24.87 7.89 3.86
CA LEU A 345 -24.59 9.16 3.17
C LEU A 345 -23.11 9.44 3.04
N PHE A 346 -22.34 9.25 4.12
CA PHE A 346 -20.95 9.70 4.20
C PHE A 346 -19.92 8.57 4.31
N GLY A 347 -20.38 7.31 4.45
CA GLY A 347 -19.46 6.16 4.62
C GLY A 347 -18.70 6.19 5.94
N VAL A 348 -17.53 5.57 5.95
CA VAL A 348 -16.63 5.51 7.13
C VAL A 348 -15.67 6.70 7.22
N GLY A 349 -15.55 7.49 6.17
CA GLY A 349 -14.57 8.57 6.05
C GLY A 349 -13.46 8.25 5.05
N PRO A 350 -12.91 9.29 4.39
CA PRO A 350 -11.76 9.14 3.51
C PRO A 350 -10.59 8.48 4.25
N ASN A 351 -9.79 7.70 3.55
CA ASN A 351 -8.62 6.96 4.08
C ASN A 351 -8.93 5.92 5.18
N ARG A 352 -10.20 5.64 5.48
CA ARG A 352 -10.62 4.77 6.59
C ARG A 352 -11.21 3.42 6.14
N PHE A 353 -10.76 2.92 5.00
CA PHE A 353 -11.18 1.60 4.53
C PHE A 353 -10.71 0.48 5.48
N ALA A 354 -9.53 0.62 6.09
CA ALA A 354 -8.99 -0.36 7.03
C ALA A 354 -9.92 -0.57 8.24
N ASP A 355 -10.53 0.49 8.76
CA ASP A 355 -11.49 0.39 9.86
C ASP A 355 -12.74 -0.41 9.46
N ALA A 356 -13.27 -0.13 8.26
CA ALA A 356 -14.38 -0.91 7.71
C ALA A 356 -13.99 -2.37 7.46
N TRP A 357 -12.74 -2.62 7.05
CA TRP A 357 -12.20 -3.96 6.87
C TRP A 357 -12.16 -4.73 8.20
N ARG A 358 -11.58 -4.15 9.25
CA ARG A 358 -11.50 -4.76 10.59
C ARG A 358 -12.87 -5.16 11.13
N LEU A 359 -13.86 -4.28 10.97
CA LEU A 359 -15.22 -4.49 11.47
C LEU A 359 -16.02 -5.53 10.66
N HIS A 360 -15.79 -5.62 9.35
CA HIS A 360 -16.74 -6.29 8.43
C HIS A 360 -16.09 -7.34 7.51
N LYS A 361 -14.77 -7.64 7.66
CA LYS A 361 -14.14 -8.73 6.90
C LYS A 361 -14.82 -10.06 7.20
N ASP A 362 -14.79 -10.99 6.24
CA ASP A 362 -15.32 -12.32 6.48
C ASP A 362 -14.38 -13.10 7.43
N VAL A 363 -14.96 -13.81 8.38
CA VAL A 363 -14.23 -14.59 9.39
C VAL A 363 -13.35 -15.69 8.74
N SER A 364 -13.72 -16.16 7.56
CA SER A 364 -12.91 -17.14 6.82
C SER A 364 -11.51 -16.64 6.46
N ILE A 365 -11.30 -15.32 6.38
CA ILE A 365 -9.98 -14.70 6.18
C ILE A 365 -9.02 -15.12 7.29
N ASN A 366 -9.51 -15.32 8.53
CA ASN A 366 -8.67 -15.77 9.65
C ASN A 366 -8.05 -17.17 9.44
N GLY A 367 -8.57 -17.96 8.51
CA GLY A 367 -7.98 -19.24 8.08
C GLY A 367 -6.82 -19.10 7.07
N THR A 368 -6.58 -17.90 6.54
CA THR A 368 -5.56 -17.60 5.53
C THR A 368 -4.33 -16.95 6.15
N ILE A 369 -3.28 -16.76 5.32
CA ILE A 369 -2.08 -15.99 5.72
C ILE A 369 -2.35 -14.49 5.88
N PHE A 370 -3.52 -13.99 5.47
CA PHE A 370 -3.92 -12.57 5.53
C PHE A 370 -4.80 -12.23 6.73
N TRP A 371 -4.84 -13.09 7.73
CA TRP A 371 -5.73 -12.97 8.88
C TRP A 371 -5.50 -11.69 9.71
N ASP A 372 -4.26 -11.22 9.80
CA ASP A 372 -3.79 -10.04 10.52
C ASP A 372 -3.54 -8.83 9.58
N THR A 373 -3.82 -8.99 8.27
CA THR A 373 -3.57 -7.94 7.31
C THR A 373 -4.71 -6.93 7.30
N ASP A 374 -4.38 -5.68 7.60
CA ASP A 374 -5.29 -4.55 7.48
C ASP A 374 -5.21 -3.96 6.07
N PHE A 375 -6.15 -4.39 5.22
CA PHE A 375 -6.22 -3.83 3.88
C PHE A 375 -6.72 -2.38 3.92
N GLY A 376 -5.85 -1.43 3.56
CA GLY A 376 -6.20 0.00 3.45
C GLY A 376 -7.09 0.34 2.24
N SER A 377 -7.38 -0.63 1.36
CA SER A 377 -8.20 -0.44 0.16
C SER A 377 -8.91 -1.72 -0.25
N GLY A 378 -10.02 -1.59 -0.98
CA GLY A 378 -10.77 -2.70 -1.55
C GLY A 378 -10.21 -3.17 -2.90
N SER A 379 -11.06 -3.78 -3.71
CA SER A 379 -10.71 -4.37 -5.01
C SER A 379 -10.19 -3.36 -6.05
N GLY A 380 -10.50 -2.07 -5.89
CA GLY A 380 -10.07 -0.97 -6.76
C GLY A 380 -10.25 0.38 -6.07
N TYR A 381 -9.64 1.41 -6.63
CA TYR A 381 -9.70 2.77 -6.06
C TYR A 381 -11.12 3.33 -6.00
N VAL A 382 -11.87 3.24 -7.11
CA VAL A 382 -13.25 3.73 -7.16
C VAL A 382 -14.18 2.93 -6.23
N PRO A 383 -14.16 1.59 -6.18
CA PRO A 383 -14.89 0.82 -5.20
C PRO A 383 -14.53 1.18 -3.74
N THR A 384 -13.25 1.45 -3.47
CA THR A 384 -12.81 1.93 -2.14
C THR A 384 -13.47 3.25 -1.77
N LEU A 385 -13.51 4.21 -2.72
CA LEU A 385 -14.16 5.50 -2.50
C LEU A 385 -15.69 5.37 -2.28
N PHE A 386 -16.34 4.32 -2.77
CA PHE A 386 -17.75 4.09 -2.45
C PHE A 386 -17.93 3.75 -0.97
N VAL A 387 -17.05 2.93 -0.41
CA VAL A 387 -17.07 2.61 1.03
C VAL A 387 -16.79 3.85 1.87
N THR A 388 -15.74 4.60 1.51
CA THR A 388 -15.19 5.66 2.34
C THR A 388 -15.98 6.97 2.26
N LEU A 389 -16.56 7.31 1.10
CA LEU A 389 -17.31 8.55 0.88
C LEU A 389 -18.84 8.35 0.95
N GLY A 390 -19.31 7.12 1.13
CA GLY A 390 -20.71 6.76 1.15
C GLY A 390 -21.44 7.00 -0.18
N ALA A 391 -22.76 6.90 -0.15
CA ALA A 391 -23.60 7.06 -1.35
C ALA A 391 -23.51 8.46 -1.97
N LEU A 392 -23.31 9.51 -1.17
CA LEU A 392 -23.17 10.88 -1.71
C LEU A 392 -21.93 10.99 -2.59
N GLY A 393 -20.77 10.55 -2.10
CA GLY A 393 -19.54 10.56 -2.88
C GLY A 393 -19.62 9.62 -4.09
N ALA A 394 -20.15 8.42 -3.92
CA ALA A 394 -20.34 7.44 -4.98
C ALA A 394 -21.21 7.99 -6.14
N VAL A 395 -22.38 8.58 -5.82
CA VAL A 395 -23.28 9.17 -6.82
C VAL A 395 -22.61 10.34 -7.55
N LEU A 396 -21.94 11.24 -6.84
CA LEU A 396 -21.23 12.36 -7.44
C LEU A 396 -20.10 11.87 -8.37
N LEU A 397 -19.36 10.84 -7.96
CA LEU A 397 -18.30 10.26 -8.78
C LEU A 397 -18.85 9.59 -10.05
N VAL A 398 -19.94 8.84 -9.95
CA VAL A 398 -20.63 8.26 -11.12
C VAL A 398 -21.13 9.38 -12.04
N ILE A 399 -21.77 10.42 -11.52
CA ILE A 399 -22.23 11.57 -12.30
C ILE A 399 -21.03 12.26 -12.99
N PHE A 400 -19.91 12.41 -12.30
CA PHE A 400 -18.66 12.93 -12.89
C PHE A 400 -18.25 12.10 -14.13
N HIS A 401 -18.16 10.77 -14.00
CA HIS A 401 -17.77 9.90 -15.12
C HIS A 401 -18.76 9.99 -16.29
N VAL A 402 -20.08 10.00 -16.01
CA VAL A 402 -21.10 10.16 -17.04
C VAL A 402 -20.93 11.49 -17.79
N PHE A 403 -20.77 12.61 -17.07
CA PHE A 403 -20.58 13.92 -17.70
C PHE A 403 -19.24 14.04 -18.42
N PHE A 404 -18.19 13.36 -17.94
CA PHE A 404 -16.90 13.29 -18.62
C PHE A 404 -17.00 12.52 -19.94
N LEU A 405 -17.70 11.38 -19.97
CA LEU A 405 -17.96 10.63 -21.20
C LEU A 405 -18.85 11.40 -22.17
N LEU A 406 -19.89 12.09 -21.69
CA LEU A 406 -20.73 12.98 -22.50
C LEU A 406 -19.94 14.14 -23.09
N LEU A 407 -18.93 14.64 -22.39
CA LEU A 407 -18.03 15.67 -22.90
C LEU A 407 -17.22 15.11 -24.08
N GLY A 408 -16.65 13.91 -23.96
CA GLY A 408 -15.97 13.22 -25.05
C GLY A 408 -16.89 12.98 -26.27
N TYR A 409 -18.13 12.52 -26.03
CA TYR A 409 -19.14 12.39 -27.07
C TYR A 409 -19.38 13.70 -27.84
N ARG A 410 -19.53 14.82 -27.12
CA ARG A 410 -19.71 16.15 -27.74
C ARG A 410 -18.48 16.59 -28.52
N MET A 411 -17.28 16.32 -28.02
CA MET A 411 -16.03 16.71 -28.67
C MET A 411 -15.81 15.99 -30.00
N PHE A 412 -16.02 14.67 -30.04
CA PHE A 412 -15.59 13.83 -31.15
C PHE A 412 -16.73 13.40 -32.07
N LEU A 413 -17.86 12.95 -31.55
CA LEU A 413 -18.98 12.46 -32.39
C LEU A 413 -19.85 13.59 -32.91
N LYS A 414 -19.99 14.69 -32.17
CA LYS A 414 -20.64 15.93 -32.71
C LYS A 414 -19.67 16.84 -33.46
N ASN A 415 -18.43 16.43 -33.64
CA ASN A 415 -17.38 17.11 -34.40
C ASN A 415 -17.20 18.59 -34.02
N SER A 416 -17.25 18.91 -32.72
CA SER A 416 -17.26 20.28 -32.21
C SER A 416 -15.89 20.96 -32.21
N ILE A 417 -14.78 20.19 -32.35
CA ILE A 417 -13.43 20.71 -32.45
C ILE A 417 -12.97 20.73 -33.92
N ARG A 418 -12.90 21.93 -34.49
CA ARG A 418 -12.48 22.13 -35.91
C ARG A 418 -10.96 22.12 -36.08
N ASP A 419 -10.19 22.53 -35.10
CA ASP A 419 -8.72 22.60 -35.17
C ASP A 419 -8.13 21.19 -35.07
N PRO A 420 -7.34 20.73 -36.05
CA PRO A 420 -6.79 19.36 -36.06
C PRO A 420 -5.88 19.05 -34.89
N TYR A 421 -5.08 20.04 -34.43
CA TYR A 421 -4.19 19.86 -33.29
C TYR A 421 -4.96 19.65 -31.97
N TRP A 422 -5.97 20.52 -31.72
CA TRP A 422 -6.79 20.38 -30.50
C TRP A 422 -7.65 19.11 -30.52
N ARG A 423 -8.07 18.68 -31.72
CA ARG A 423 -8.76 17.38 -31.86
C ARG A 423 -7.84 16.21 -31.50
N TYR A 424 -6.61 16.21 -32.01
CA TYR A 424 -5.59 15.22 -31.65
C TYR A 424 -5.31 15.24 -30.14
N PHE A 425 -4.98 16.41 -29.59
CA PHE A 425 -4.64 16.58 -28.18
C PHE A 425 -5.80 16.14 -27.26
N GLY A 426 -7.05 16.49 -27.65
CA GLY A 426 -8.25 16.07 -26.96
C GLY A 426 -8.49 14.57 -27.02
N LEU A 427 -8.32 13.94 -28.20
CA LEU A 427 -8.46 12.48 -28.32
C LEU A 427 -7.43 11.74 -27.47
N LEU A 428 -6.18 12.17 -27.52
CA LEU A 428 -5.09 11.59 -26.75
C LEU A 428 -5.35 11.70 -25.23
N SER A 429 -5.67 12.90 -24.74
CA SER A 429 -5.90 13.13 -23.32
C SER A 429 -7.18 12.45 -22.81
N PHE A 430 -8.24 12.49 -23.59
CA PHE A 430 -9.52 11.84 -23.23
C PHE A 430 -9.36 10.30 -23.15
N THR A 431 -8.75 9.69 -24.19
CA THR A 431 -8.56 8.23 -24.19
C THR A 431 -7.64 7.79 -23.05
N GLY A 432 -6.55 8.52 -22.80
CA GLY A 432 -5.67 8.24 -21.66
C GLY A 432 -6.37 8.40 -20.31
N ALA A 433 -7.19 9.44 -20.13
CA ALA A 433 -7.97 9.61 -18.91
C ALA A 433 -9.02 8.50 -18.73
N VAL A 434 -9.74 8.12 -19.79
CA VAL A 434 -10.74 7.02 -19.75
C VAL A 434 -10.05 5.69 -19.41
N PHE A 435 -8.87 5.42 -19.99
CA PHE A 435 -8.07 4.24 -19.64
C PHE A 435 -7.72 4.21 -18.15
N LEU A 436 -7.13 5.28 -17.61
CA LEU A 436 -6.71 5.30 -16.22
C LEU A 436 -7.89 5.31 -15.23
N TRP A 437 -8.98 6.02 -15.53
CA TRP A 437 -10.20 5.95 -14.73
C TRP A 437 -10.84 4.56 -14.78
N GLY A 438 -10.86 3.92 -15.97
CA GLY A 438 -11.34 2.55 -16.12
C GLY A 438 -10.54 1.56 -15.26
N MET A 439 -9.21 1.65 -15.30
CA MET A 439 -8.35 0.82 -14.47
C MET A 439 -8.52 1.08 -12.97
N SER A 440 -8.91 2.29 -12.56
CA SER A 440 -9.19 2.61 -11.16
C SER A 440 -10.42 1.89 -10.56
N TYR A 441 -11.25 1.24 -11.40
CA TYR A 441 -12.33 0.36 -10.92
C TYR A 441 -11.85 -1.03 -10.52
N VAL A 442 -10.78 -1.52 -11.16
CA VAL A 442 -10.27 -2.88 -10.97
C VAL A 442 -8.91 -2.93 -10.26
N TYR A 443 -8.30 -1.78 -10.05
CA TYR A 443 -6.99 -1.63 -9.41
C TYR A 443 -6.93 -0.37 -8.54
N VAL A 444 -6.04 -0.32 -7.57
CA VAL A 444 -5.77 0.85 -6.72
C VAL A 444 -4.46 1.52 -7.17
N PRO A 445 -4.51 2.49 -8.08
CA PRO A 445 -3.31 3.13 -8.60
C PRO A 445 -2.60 3.97 -7.53
N GLY A 446 -1.27 3.98 -7.59
CA GLY A 446 -0.46 4.86 -6.74
C GLY A 446 -0.56 6.33 -7.15
N VAL A 447 0.07 7.18 -6.34
CA VAL A 447 0.07 8.66 -6.47
C VAL A 447 0.42 9.12 -7.88
N SER A 448 1.45 8.53 -8.52
CA SER A 448 1.89 8.90 -9.88
C SER A 448 0.78 8.75 -10.92
N ILE A 449 0.13 7.61 -10.91
CA ILE A 449 -0.91 7.26 -11.88
C ILE A 449 -2.15 8.12 -11.67
N LEU A 450 -2.55 8.38 -10.42
CA LEU A 450 -3.69 9.25 -10.11
C LEU A 450 -3.42 10.72 -10.47
N LEU A 451 -2.20 11.21 -10.28
CA LEU A 451 -1.82 12.54 -10.76
C LEU A 451 -1.84 12.63 -12.29
N LEU A 452 -1.38 11.58 -13.01
CA LEU A 452 -1.52 11.50 -14.46
C LEU A 452 -2.98 11.45 -14.89
N THR A 453 -3.83 10.74 -14.15
CA THR A 453 -5.28 10.69 -14.38
C THR A 453 -5.91 12.08 -14.28
N ALA A 454 -5.56 12.83 -13.23
CA ALA A 454 -6.03 14.21 -13.04
C ALA A 454 -5.50 15.15 -14.14
N LEU A 455 -4.23 15.04 -14.52
CA LEU A 455 -3.62 15.84 -15.59
C LEU A 455 -4.26 15.57 -16.95
N LEU A 456 -4.43 14.29 -17.34
CA LEU A 456 -5.06 13.93 -18.62
C LEU A 456 -6.54 14.33 -18.66
N THR A 457 -7.25 14.23 -17.53
CA THR A 457 -8.63 14.76 -17.38
C THR A 457 -8.63 16.27 -17.58
N GLY A 458 -7.74 17.01 -16.93
CA GLY A 458 -7.55 18.45 -17.08
C GLY A 458 -7.18 18.85 -18.52
N PHE A 459 -6.30 18.09 -19.18
CA PHE A 459 -5.94 18.32 -20.59
C PHE A 459 -7.11 18.10 -21.55
N THR A 460 -7.99 17.17 -21.23
CA THR A 460 -9.26 17.01 -21.97
C THR A 460 -10.12 18.27 -21.84
N PHE A 461 -10.17 18.89 -20.66
CA PHE A 461 -10.86 20.16 -20.44
C PHE A 461 -10.21 21.31 -21.22
N VAL A 462 -8.89 21.33 -21.30
CA VAL A 462 -8.13 22.29 -22.13
C VAL A 462 -8.52 22.16 -23.62
N ALA A 463 -8.57 20.94 -24.14
CA ALA A 463 -8.97 20.69 -25.52
C ALA A 463 -10.43 21.05 -25.77
N TYR A 464 -11.33 20.75 -24.83
CA TYR A 464 -12.74 21.15 -24.90
C TYR A 464 -12.91 22.66 -25.02
N GLY A 465 -12.04 23.46 -24.38
CA GLY A 465 -12.04 24.93 -24.48
C GLY A 465 -11.83 25.47 -25.90
N SER A 466 -11.37 24.65 -26.85
CA SER A 466 -11.27 24.98 -28.28
C SER A 466 -12.49 24.52 -29.10
N SER A 467 -13.47 23.88 -28.48
CA SER A 467 -14.72 23.43 -29.13
C SER A 467 -15.68 24.60 -29.37
N SER A 468 -16.35 24.59 -30.52
CA SER A 468 -17.44 25.52 -30.80
C SER A 468 -18.65 25.36 -29.87
N ALA A 469 -18.80 24.23 -29.21
CA ALA A 469 -19.86 23.93 -28.25
C ALA A 469 -19.50 24.31 -26.80
N ALA A 470 -18.28 24.79 -26.53
CA ALA A 470 -17.84 25.13 -25.21
C ALA A 470 -18.35 26.52 -24.76
N PRO A 471 -19.10 26.63 -23.66
CA PRO A 471 -19.55 27.91 -23.14
C PRO A 471 -18.37 28.70 -22.58
N VAL A 472 -18.06 29.84 -23.18
CA VAL A 472 -17.04 30.77 -22.65
C VAL A 472 -17.65 31.56 -21.49
N VAL A 473 -17.10 31.38 -20.31
CA VAL A 473 -17.47 32.15 -19.12
C VAL A 473 -16.48 33.30 -18.96
N SER A 474 -17.01 34.53 -18.91
CA SER A 474 -16.22 35.72 -18.59
C SER A 474 -16.40 36.04 -17.09
N ILE A 475 -15.35 35.84 -16.31
CA ILE A 475 -15.34 36.14 -14.86
C ILE A 475 -14.80 37.57 -14.69
N PRO A 476 -15.65 38.54 -14.33
CA PRO A 476 -15.20 39.91 -14.07
C PRO A 476 -14.48 39.94 -12.69
N LEU A 477 -13.19 40.17 -12.70
CA LEU A 477 -12.34 40.16 -11.50
C LEU A 477 -12.31 41.54 -10.80
N SER A 478 -11.80 42.55 -11.48
CA SER A 478 -11.58 43.88 -10.90
C SER A 478 -12.35 45.00 -11.63
N SER A 479 -13.56 44.70 -12.12
CA SER A 479 -14.39 45.64 -12.90
C SER A 479 -15.02 46.78 -12.06
N SER A 480 -15.06 46.66 -10.74
CA SER A 480 -15.49 47.72 -9.80
C SER A 480 -14.63 47.69 -8.55
N ARG A 481 -14.62 48.84 -7.78
CA ARG A 481 -13.85 48.94 -6.54
C ARG A 481 -14.22 47.88 -5.51
N GLN A 482 -15.50 47.57 -5.38
CA GLN A 482 -15.98 46.51 -4.48
C GLN A 482 -15.50 45.15 -4.88
N ARG A 483 -15.63 44.76 -6.19
CA ARG A 483 -15.13 43.49 -6.68
C ARG A 483 -13.63 43.36 -6.55
N GLY A 484 -12.86 44.42 -6.80
CA GLY A 484 -11.42 44.47 -6.58
C GLY A 484 -11.02 44.21 -5.12
N PHE A 485 -11.79 44.76 -4.17
CA PHE A 485 -11.58 44.52 -2.74
C PHE A 485 -11.83 43.04 -2.37
N PHE A 486 -12.96 42.47 -2.78
CA PHE A 486 -13.26 41.05 -2.52
C PHE A 486 -12.26 40.10 -3.21
N LEU A 487 -11.83 40.42 -4.43
CA LEU A 487 -10.79 39.67 -5.11
C LEU A 487 -9.47 39.71 -4.32
N MET A 488 -9.05 40.87 -3.85
CA MET A 488 -7.82 41.00 -3.05
C MET A 488 -7.92 40.19 -1.75
N ALA A 489 -9.05 40.26 -1.04
CA ALA A 489 -9.29 39.46 0.15
C ALA A 489 -9.26 37.96 -0.15
N ALA A 490 -9.94 37.53 -1.21
CA ALA A 490 -9.93 36.13 -1.65
C ALA A 490 -8.52 35.63 -2.01
N VAL A 491 -7.74 36.41 -2.75
CA VAL A 491 -6.35 36.07 -3.10
C VAL A 491 -5.48 35.95 -1.84
N ILE A 492 -5.63 36.85 -0.87
CA ILE A 492 -4.88 36.78 0.41
C ILE A 492 -5.23 35.45 1.13
N ILE A 493 -6.52 35.15 1.23
CA ILE A 493 -6.99 33.88 1.87
C ILE A 493 -6.43 32.66 1.13
N ILE A 494 -6.50 32.63 -0.21
CA ILE A 494 -5.97 31.52 -1.02
C ILE A 494 -4.47 31.35 -0.82
N ILE A 495 -3.70 32.44 -0.81
CA ILE A 495 -2.25 32.40 -0.59
C ILE A 495 -1.94 31.86 0.82
N ILE A 496 -2.61 32.37 1.85
CA ILE A 496 -2.42 31.90 3.24
C ILE A 496 -2.78 30.42 3.35
N ALA A 497 -3.92 30.01 2.80
CA ALA A 497 -4.34 28.61 2.81
C ALA A 497 -3.34 27.70 2.03
N THR A 498 -2.82 28.17 0.90
CA THR A 498 -1.84 27.41 0.10
C THR A 498 -0.51 27.26 0.85
N ILE A 499 -0.02 28.31 1.50
CA ILE A 499 1.21 28.29 2.32
C ILE A 499 0.99 27.38 3.54
N GLY A 500 -0.16 27.49 4.21
CA GLY A 500 -0.52 26.66 5.35
C GLY A 500 -0.56 25.17 4.98
N ALA A 501 -1.24 24.83 3.89
CA ALA A 501 -1.29 23.45 3.40
C ALA A 501 0.11 22.91 3.04
N LEU A 502 0.91 23.68 2.31
CA LEU A 502 2.28 23.31 1.98
C LEU A 502 3.14 23.10 3.22
N PHE A 503 3.01 23.98 4.23
CA PHE A 503 3.73 23.89 5.49
C PHE A 503 3.35 22.61 6.26
N THR A 504 2.05 22.33 6.42
CA THR A 504 1.57 21.14 7.12
C THR A 504 2.09 19.86 6.44
N ILE A 505 1.97 19.76 5.11
CA ILE A 505 2.44 18.58 4.37
C ILE A 505 3.97 18.46 4.44
N ALA A 506 4.71 19.56 4.43
CA ALA A 506 6.16 19.55 4.60
C ALA A 506 6.60 19.11 6.01
N GLN A 507 5.87 19.53 7.07
CA GLN A 507 6.10 19.04 8.43
C GLN A 507 5.84 17.53 8.52
N GLN A 508 4.72 17.06 7.99
CA GLN A 508 4.36 15.65 7.95
C GLN A 508 5.43 14.83 7.20
N TYR A 509 5.87 15.29 6.03
CA TYR A 509 6.92 14.64 5.26
C TYR A 509 8.24 14.54 6.05
N THR A 510 8.63 15.63 6.71
CA THR A 510 9.87 15.65 7.51
C THR A 510 9.78 14.74 8.74
N ALA A 511 8.61 14.69 9.40
CA ALA A 511 8.35 13.82 10.53
C ALA A 511 8.48 12.35 10.11
N GLN A 512 7.80 11.97 9.03
CA GLN A 512 7.84 10.60 8.50
C GLN A 512 9.25 10.19 8.08
N ALA A 513 9.97 11.05 7.36
CA ALA A 513 11.33 10.76 6.91
C ALA A 513 12.28 10.51 8.10
N ARG A 514 12.22 11.35 9.14
CA ARG A 514 13.06 11.20 10.35
C ARG A 514 12.73 9.94 11.13
N PHE A 515 11.45 9.62 11.26
CA PHE A 515 11.04 8.42 11.96
C PHE A 515 11.48 7.16 11.23
N SER A 516 11.24 7.07 9.91
CA SER A 516 11.66 5.93 9.10
C SER A 516 13.20 5.79 9.04
N GLU A 517 13.93 6.91 8.98
CA GLU A 517 15.39 6.90 9.07
C GLU A 517 15.86 6.30 10.40
N ALA A 518 15.28 6.73 11.52
CA ALA A 518 15.63 6.22 12.83
C ALA A 518 15.30 4.74 13.01
N GLN A 519 14.17 4.27 12.48
CA GLN A 519 13.83 2.84 12.48
C GLN A 519 14.89 2.00 11.75
N ALA A 520 15.43 2.50 10.63
CA ALA A 520 16.40 1.77 9.83
C ALA A 520 17.84 1.89 10.32
N THR A 521 18.22 3.00 10.97
CA THR A 521 19.63 3.34 11.20
C THR A 521 20.00 3.65 12.65
N ALA A 522 19.03 3.80 13.57
CA ALA A 522 19.33 4.15 14.96
C ALA A 522 20.22 3.08 15.61
N SER A 523 21.33 3.52 16.20
CA SER A 523 22.31 2.68 16.85
C SER A 523 22.01 2.40 18.33
N SER A 524 21.01 3.12 18.89
CA SER A 524 20.58 3.01 20.27
C SER A 524 19.11 3.36 20.45
N VAL A 525 18.49 2.79 21.48
CA VAL A 525 17.12 3.11 21.90
C VAL A 525 16.93 4.61 22.15
N ALA A 526 17.89 5.27 22.75
CA ALA A 526 17.82 6.71 23.04
C ALA A 526 17.80 7.56 21.77
N GLU A 527 18.54 7.19 20.74
CA GLU A 527 18.55 7.85 19.44
C GLU A 527 17.20 7.69 18.74
N PHE A 528 16.65 6.47 18.72
CA PHE A 528 15.33 6.19 18.19
C PHE A 528 14.23 7.01 18.90
N GLU A 529 14.21 7.01 20.25
CA GLU A 529 13.24 7.76 21.02
C GLU A 529 13.31 9.27 20.76
N GLN A 530 14.52 9.83 20.66
CA GLN A 530 14.70 11.25 20.35
C GLN A 530 14.16 11.60 18.95
N ALA A 531 14.42 10.74 17.97
CA ALA A 531 13.93 10.93 16.60
C ALA A 531 12.40 10.83 16.56
N ALA A 532 11.81 9.82 17.21
CA ALA A 532 10.37 9.62 17.27
C ALA A 532 9.66 10.77 18.02
N ALA A 533 10.22 11.26 19.12
CA ALA A 533 9.70 12.45 19.82
C ALA A 533 9.76 13.71 18.94
N THR A 534 10.84 13.90 18.18
CA THR A 534 10.97 15.00 17.24
C THR A 534 9.94 14.90 16.11
N ALA A 535 9.73 13.69 15.58
CA ALA A 535 8.73 13.42 14.56
C ALA A 535 7.32 13.73 15.08
N PHE A 536 6.97 13.27 16.28
CA PHE A 536 5.69 13.55 16.91
C PHE A 536 5.46 15.06 17.15
N ALA A 537 6.48 15.79 17.54
CA ALA A 537 6.40 17.25 17.72
C ALA A 537 6.19 18.00 16.41
N LEU A 538 6.68 17.48 15.28
CA LEU A 538 6.46 18.06 13.95
C LEU A 538 5.06 17.75 13.42
N PHE A 539 4.61 16.54 13.61
CA PHE A 539 3.31 16.05 13.17
C PHE A 539 2.84 14.94 14.13
N ALA A 540 1.72 15.19 14.81
CA ALA A 540 1.20 14.27 15.83
C ALA A 540 0.53 13.04 15.16
N ASP A 541 1.35 12.06 14.81
CA ASP A 541 0.92 10.77 14.28
C ASP A 541 1.00 9.72 15.40
N ASP A 542 -0.04 8.90 15.56
CA ASP A 542 -0.17 7.91 16.63
C ASP A 542 0.99 6.90 16.65
N ARG A 543 1.48 6.49 15.47
CA ARG A 543 2.57 5.53 15.30
C ARG A 543 3.86 5.98 15.99
N PHE A 544 4.16 7.29 15.99
CA PHE A 544 5.37 7.79 16.63
C PHE A 544 5.28 7.73 18.15
N ALA A 545 4.12 7.98 18.73
CA ALA A 545 3.90 7.88 20.18
C ALA A 545 3.77 6.41 20.60
N SER A 546 3.05 5.59 19.82
CA SER A 546 2.87 4.17 20.09
C SER A 546 4.20 3.41 20.09
N ALA A 547 5.05 3.63 19.09
CA ALA A 547 6.38 3.02 19.03
C ALA A 547 7.25 3.36 20.26
N GLN A 548 7.23 4.63 20.71
CA GLN A 548 7.94 5.02 21.93
C GLN A 548 7.34 4.36 23.18
N ALA A 549 6.00 4.24 23.25
CA ALA A 549 5.33 3.56 24.36
C ALA A 549 5.71 2.08 24.43
N GLN A 550 5.81 1.41 23.30
CA GLN A 550 6.27 0.00 23.21
C GLN A 550 7.71 -0.18 23.70
N VAL A 551 8.61 0.74 23.37
CA VAL A 551 9.99 0.73 23.90
C VAL A 551 9.98 0.81 25.43
N GLN A 552 9.18 1.71 26.01
CA GLN A 552 9.07 1.81 27.47
C GLN A 552 8.43 0.55 28.08
N LEU A 553 7.44 -0.03 27.42
CA LEU A 553 6.80 -1.27 27.86
C LEU A 553 7.79 -2.45 27.87
N THR A 554 8.66 -2.54 26.86
CA THR A 554 9.74 -3.52 26.85
C THR A 554 10.71 -3.32 28.03
N THR A 555 11.06 -2.08 28.33
CA THR A 555 11.89 -1.74 29.50
C THR A 555 11.20 -2.15 30.81
N LEU A 556 9.91 -1.88 30.96
CA LEU A 556 9.15 -2.29 32.16
C LEU A 556 9.13 -3.81 32.30
N ASN A 557 8.86 -4.54 31.24
CA ASN A 557 8.83 -6.00 31.26
C ASN A 557 10.21 -6.60 31.62
N SER A 558 11.30 -6.02 31.11
CA SER A 558 12.65 -6.47 31.44
C SER A 558 13.00 -6.28 32.93
N ILE A 559 12.53 -5.19 33.53
CA ILE A 559 12.78 -4.94 34.97
C ILE A 559 11.92 -5.85 35.87
N ILE A 560 10.66 -6.08 35.51
CA ILE A 560 9.77 -7.01 36.23
C ILE A 560 10.31 -8.45 36.25
N ALA A 561 11.00 -8.87 35.21
CA ALA A 561 11.63 -10.20 35.13
C ALA A 561 12.79 -10.39 36.11
N ILE A 562 13.31 -9.32 36.72
CA ILE A 562 14.44 -9.38 37.70
C ILE A 562 13.84 -9.69 39.09
N ALA A 563 14.25 -10.81 39.68
CA ALA A 563 13.75 -11.26 40.99
C ALA A 563 14.00 -10.25 42.12
N GLU A 564 15.16 -9.59 42.13
CA GLU A 564 15.54 -8.57 43.10
C GLU A 564 16.08 -7.32 42.37
N PRO A 565 15.22 -6.42 41.92
CA PRO A 565 15.68 -5.21 41.23
C PRO A 565 16.35 -4.23 42.18
N THR A 566 17.46 -3.64 41.73
CA THR A 566 18.20 -2.59 42.47
C THR A 566 17.35 -1.33 42.62
N GLU A 567 17.71 -0.42 43.55
CA GLU A 567 17.04 0.87 43.73
C GLU A 567 17.05 1.69 42.42
N GLU A 568 18.13 1.63 41.63
CA GLU A 568 18.24 2.31 40.34
C GLU A 568 17.24 1.74 39.31
N GLN A 569 17.14 0.40 39.28
CA GLN A 569 16.15 -0.28 38.39
C GLN A 569 14.72 0.01 38.81
N GLN A 570 14.42 0.12 40.10
CA GLN A 570 13.09 0.53 40.59
C GLN A 570 12.77 1.98 40.19
N GLN A 571 13.74 2.89 40.29
CA GLN A 571 13.55 4.28 39.81
C GLN A 571 13.35 4.32 38.27
N GLN A 572 14.13 3.52 37.56
CA GLN A 572 13.96 3.37 36.12
C GLN A 572 12.57 2.85 35.72
N PHE A 573 12.05 1.87 36.48
CA PHE A 573 10.71 1.33 36.31
C PHE A 573 9.64 2.43 36.45
N VAL A 574 9.71 3.24 37.53
CA VAL A 574 8.71 4.31 37.74
C VAL A 574 8.78 5.36 36.63
N ALA A 575 9.96 5.76 36.20
CA ALA A 575 10.14 6.72 35.12
C ALA A 575 9.64 6.19 33.76
N ALA A 576 9.94 4.92 33.49
CA ALA A 576 9.45 4.25 32.27
C ALA A 576 7.93 4.10 32.28
N ALA A 577 7.31 3.76 33.42
CA ALA A 577 5.87 3.64 33.57
C ALA A 577 5.15 4.97 33.34
N GLU A 578 5.66 6.06 33.92
CA GLU A 578 5.11 7.40 33.71
C GLU A 578 5.20 7.81 32.23
N LYS A 579 6.36 7.63 31.62
CA LYS A 579 6.62 7.96 30.22
C LYS A 579 5.75 7.11 29.29
N ALA A 580 5.65 5.80 29.51
CA ALA A 580 4.77 4.91 28.73
C ALA A 580 3.32 5.34 28.82
N GLY A 581 2.86 5.71 30.03
CA GLY A 581 1.48 6.20 30.25
C GLY A 581 1.16 7.45 29.45
N ILE A 582 2.06 8.42 29.42
CA ILE A 582 1.90 9.66 28.64
C ILE A 582 1.88 9.32 27.13
N LEU A 583 2.84 8.54 26.67
CA LEU A 583 3.00 8.19 25.24
C LEU A 583 1.84 7.35 24.72
N ALA A 584 1.40 6.32 25.43
CA ALA A 584 0.27 5.49 25.06
C ALA A 584 -1.03 6.30 25.02
N GLN A 585 -1.24 7.25 25.95
CA GLN A 585 -2.38 8.17 25.88
C GLN A 585 -2.28 9.15 24.72
N GLN A 586 -1.09 9.63 24.38
CA GLN A 586 -0.88 10.48 23.21
C GLN A 586 -1.19 9.73 21.91
N ALA A 587 -0.83 8.44 21.81
CA ALA A 587 -1.18 7.60 20.67
C ALA A 587 -2.69 7.46 20.53
N VAL A 588 -3.42 7.13 21.61
CA VAL A 588 -4.88 7.05 21.63
C VAL A 588 -5.54 8.39 21.31
N GLN A 589 -4.95 9.53 21.73
CA GLN A 589 -5.48 10.86 21.40
C GLN A 589 -5.24 11.25 19.94
N ALA A 590 -4.13 10.80 19.36
CA ALA A 590 -3.80 11.04 17.96
C ALA A 590 -4.70 10.22 17.03
N ASP A 591 -4.91 8.93 17.34
CA ASP A 591 -5.91 8.08 16.67
C ASP A 591 -6.61 7.18 17.69
N SER A 592 -7.83 7.55 18.05
CA SER A 592 -8.67 6.79 18.99
C SER A 592 -9.38 5.59 18.34
N THR A 593 -9.30 5.44 17.05
CA THR A 593 -9.96 4.38 16.27
C THR A 593 -9.01 3.27 15.86
N ASN A 594 -7.72 3.45 16.15
CA ASN A 594 -6.71 2.42 15.99
C ASN A 594 -6.75 1.45 17.18
N PRO A 595 -7.12 0.16 16.98
CA PRO A 595 -7.23 -0.81 18.07
C PRO A 595 -5.87 -1.10 18.73
N ASP A 596 -4.75 -0.99 18.00
CA ASP A 596 -3.42 -1.27 18.53
C ASP A 596 -2.99 -0.25 19.58
N ASN A 597 -3.39 1.02 19.45
CA ASN A 597 -3.14 2.03 20.48
C ASN A 597 -3.81 1.66 21.80
N HIS A 598 -5.02 1.12 21.75
CA HIS A 598 -5.73 0.62 22.93
C HIS A 598 -5.12 -0.67 23.47
N ALA A 599 -4.60 -1.54 22.60
CA ALA A 599 -3.90 -2.77 23.02
C ALA A 599 -2.58 -2.46 23.72
N VAL A 600 -1.79 -1.51 23.24
CA VAL A 600 -0.57 -1.01 23.92
C VAL A 600 -0.91 -0.45 25.29
N LEU A 601 -1.98 0.35 25.40
CA LEU A 601 -2.45 0.89 26.67
C LEU A 601 -2.92 -0.22 27.62
N ALA A 602 -3.60 -1.24 27.12
CA ALA A 602 -4.02 -2.41 27.89
C ALA A 602 -2.81 -3.22 28.39
N GLY A 603 -1.81 -3.43 27.54
CA GLY A 603 -0.54 -4.07 27.88
C GLY A 603 0.18 -3.34 29.01
N LEU A 604 0.29 -2.02 28.92
CA LEU A 604 0.89 -1.17 29.95
C LEU A 604 0.16 -1.35 31.29
N PHE A 605 -1.15 -1.19 31.32
CA PHE A 605 -1.89 -1.33 32.56
C PHE A 605 -1.85 -2.76 33.12
N SER A 606 -1.78 -3.80 32.27
CA SER A 606 -1.56 -5.18 32.71
C SER A 606 -0.18 -5.35 33.38
N THR A 607 0.85 -4.76 32.83
CA THR A 607 2.20 -4.76 33.39
C THR A 607 2.23 -4.04 34.75
N LEU A 608 1.58 -2.88 34.85
CA LEU A 608 1.45 -2.13 36.11
C LEU A 608 0.63 -2.89 37.16
N ALA A 609 -0.42 -3.61 36.75
CA ALA A 609 -1.23 -4.45 37.63
C ALA A 609 -0.37 -5.59 38.23
N SER A 610 0.50 -6.23 37.45
CA SER A 610 1.45 -7.24 37.89
C SER A 610 2.47 -6.70 38.93
N ALA A 611 2.80 -5.41 38.81
CA ALA A 611 3.64 -4.69 39.74
C ALA A 611 2.87 -4.16 41.00
N GLY A 612 1.58 -4.47 41.14
CA GLY A 612 0.77 -4.13 42.30
C GLY A 612 0.11 -2.75 42.31
N PHE A 613 0.07 -2.04 41.14
CA PHE A 613 -0.57 -0.74 41.05
C PHE A 613 -2.09 -0.89 41.10
N GLN A 614 -2.75 -0.23 42.04
CA GLN A 614 -4.19 -0.29 42.25
C GLN A 614 -4.98 0.31 41.07
N GLY A 615 -6.06 -0.35 40.68
CA GLY A 615 -6.91 0.09 39.56
C GLY A 615 -6.32 -0.11 38.17
N ALA A 616 -5.10 -0.68 38.06
CA ALA A 616 -4.48 -0.93 36.77
C ALA A 616 -5.17 -2.09 36.02
N GLN A 617 -5.64 -3.11 36.74
CA GLN A 617 -6.36 -4.25 36.18
C GLN A 617 -7.66 -3.82 35.46
N GLU A 618 -8.45 -2.95 36.08
CA GLU A 618 -9.69 -2.43 35.51
C GLU A 618 -9.42 -1.58 34.26
N ARG A 619 -8.34 -0.80 34.28
CA ARG A 619 -7.93 0.00 33.15
C ARG A 619 -7.44 -0.86 31.99
N ALA A 620 -6.67 -1.92 32.29
CA ALA A 620 -6.26 -2.89 31.27
C ALA A 620 -7.47 -3.51 30.57
N ALA A 621 -8.43 -3.99 31.36
CA ALA A 621 -9.66 -4.59 30.84
C ALA A 621 -10.50 -3.60 30.01
N ALA A 622 -10.61 -2.35 30.45
CA ALA A 622 -11.37 -1.32 29.73
C ALA A 622 -10.70 -0.97 28.38
N SER A 623 -9.37 -0.79 28.38
CA SER A 623 -8.64 -0.49 27.13
C SER A 623 -8.72 -1.65 26.15
N LEU A 624 -8.57 -2.89 26.62
CA LEU A 624 -8.67 -4.08 25.78
C LEU A 624 -10.09 -4.28 25.23
N ALA A 625 -11.14 -3.99 26.03
CA ALA A 625 -12.53 -4.03 25.53
C ALA A 625 -12.75 -3.04 24.38
N THR A 626 -12.10 -1.87 24.42
CA THR A 626 -12.14 -0.91 23.31
C THR A 626 -11.43 -1.47 22.08
N ALA A 627 -10.23 -2.04 22.22
CA ALA A 627 -9.52 -2.69 21.11
C ALA A 627 -10.36 -3.79 20.45
N GLN A 628 -10.99 -4.65 21.27
CA GLN A 628 -11.89 -5.71 20.80
C GLN A 628 -13.15 -5.18 20.10
N ALA A 629 -13.64 -4.00 20.48
CA ALA A 629 -14.80 -3.38 19.82
C ALA A 629 -14.41 -2.79 18.45
N LEU A 630 -13.18 -2.30 18.31
CA LEU A 630 -12.65 -1.72 17.07
C LEU A 630 -12.23 -2.80 16.05
N ASP A 631 -11.78 -3.97 16.51
CA ASP A 631 -11.44 -5.12 15.66
C ASP A 631 -11.92 -6.43 16.31
N PRO A 632 -13.22 -6.74 16.21
CA PRO A 632 -13.84 -7.88 16.90
C PRO A 632 -13.43 -9.24 16.33
N LEU A 633 -12.90 -9.28 15.12
CA LEU A 633 -12.53 -10.51 14.42
C LEU A 633 -11.04 -10.86 14.58
N ASN A 634 -10.27 -10.05 15.28
CA ASN A 634 -8.87 -10.30 15.52
C ASN A 634 -8.67 -11.25 16.71
N PRO A 635 -8.11 -12.45 16.52
CA PRO A 635 -7.88 -13.40 17.59
C PRO A 635 -6.83 -12.92 18.62
N THR A 636 -5.94 -11.99 18.25
CA THR A 636 -4.86 -11.48 19.11
C THR A 636 -5.40 -10.78 20.35
N TYR A 637 -6.49 -10.00 20.23
CA TYR A 637 -7.04 -9.29 21.40
C TYR A 637 -7.74 -10.25 22.38
N LYS A 638 -8.24 -11.38 21.90
CA LYS A 638 -8.74 -12.47 22.75
C LYS A 638 -7.59 -13.16 23.46
N LEU A 639 -6.47 -13.40 22.75
CA LEU A 639 -5.27 -13.96 23.37
C LEU A 639 -4.69 -13.01 24.43
N LEU A 640 -4.64 -11.72 24.17
CA LEU A 640 -4.21 -10.71 25.15
C LEU A 640 -5.12 -10.68 26.38
N ALA A 641 -6.45 -10.86 26.20
CA ALA A 641 -7.36 -11.00 27.31
C ALA A 641 -7.07 -12.23 28.17
N ALA A 642 -6.73 -13.35 27.54
CA ALA A 642 -6.32 -14.56 28.23
C ALA A 642 -5.04 -14.37 29.04
N GLN A 643 -4.03 -13.73 28.45
CA GLN A 643 -2.77 -13.42 29.14
C GLN A 643 -2.98 -12.51 30.35
N ILE A 644 -3.83 -11.48 30.22
CA ILE A 644 -4.21 -10.62 31.36
C ILE A 644 -4.93 -11.43 32.43
N ALA A 645 -5.81 -12.35 32.07
CA ALA A 645 -6.50 -13.22 33.01
C ALA A 645 -5.55 -14.17 33.76
N ILE A 646 -4.56 -14.75 33.05
CA ILE A 646 -3.52 -15.59 33.68
C ILE A 646 -2.72 -14.76 34.69
N ARG A 647 -2.28 -13.58 34.35
CA ARG A 647 -1.52 -12.69 35.26
C ARG A 647 -2.33 -12.31 36.51
N SER A 648 -3.65 -12.24 36.41
CA SER A 648 -4.53 -11.99 37.56
C SER A 648 -4.95 -13.25 38.34
N GLY A 649 -4.48 -14.43 37.91
CA GLY A 649 -4.83 -15.71 38.52
C GLY A 649 -6.24 -16.23 38.16
N ASP A 650 -6.89 -15.65 37.16
CA ASP A 650 -8.26 -16.07 36.73
C ASP A 650 -8.14 -17.07 35.57
N THR A 651 -7.86 -18.34 35.93
CA THR A 651 -7.63 -19.41 34.96
C THR A 651 -8.88 -19.77 34.16
N GLU A 652 -10.07 -19.68 34.76
CA GLU A 652 -11.35 -19.94 34.09
C GLU A 652 -11.60 -18.90 32.97
N LYS A 653 -11.37 -17.63 33.26
CA LYS A 653 -11.47 -16.57 32.28
C LYS A 653 -10.42 -16.74 31.17
N ALA A 654 -9.19 -17.13 31.54
CA ALA A 654 -8.14 -17.39 30.56
C ALA A 654 -8.55 -18.49 29.56
N ARG A 655 -9.08 -19.61 30.03
CA ARG A 655 -9.60 -20.70 29.19
C ARG A 655 -10.72 -20.21 28.25
N THR A 656 -11.63 -19.40 28.77
CA THR A 656 -12.74 -18.83 27.98
C THR A 656 -12.22 -17.97 26.86
N GLU A 657 -11.24 -17.09 27.12
CA GLU A 657 -10.68 -16.18 26.12
C GLU A 657 -9.76 -16.91 25.13
N ILE A 658 -8.99 -17.94 25.57
CA ILE A 658 -8.25 -18.83 24.67
C ILE A 658 -9.20 -19.54 23.69
N ALA A 659 -10.30 -20.12 24.20
CA ALA A 659 -11.31 -20.76 23.37
C ALA A 659 -11.96 -19.77 22.40
N ALA A 660 -12.23 -18.53 22.82
CA ALA A 660 -12.74 -17.47 21.95
C ALA A 660 -11.74 -17.10 20.84
N SER A 661 -10.45 -17.03 21.17
CA SER A 661 -9.37 -16.79 20.19
C SER A 661 -9.30 -17.92 19.15
N LEU A 662 -9.33 -19.17 19.59
CA LEU A 662 -9.31 -20.35 18.73
C LEU A 662 -10.60 -20.51 17.90
N ASN A 663 -11.74 -20.02 18.37
CA ASN A 663 -12.96 -19.95 17.58
C ASN A 663 -12.85 -18.97 16.41
N LEU A 664 -12.12 -17.86 16.58
CA LEU A 664 -11.82 -16.91 15.51
C LEU A 664 -10.77 -17.48 14.54
N LYS A 665 -9.74 -18.17 15.06
CA LYS A 665 -8.66 -18.75 14.27
C LYS A 665 -8.22 -20.09 14.84
N ARG A 666 -8.74 -21.18 14.29
CA ARG A 666 -8.51 -22.55 14.81
C ARG A 666 -7.04 -22.98 14.78
N ASN A 667 -6.27 -22.46 13.85
CA ASN A 667 -4.84 -22.75 13.69
C ASN A 667 -3.95 -21.65 14.30
N TYR A 668 -4.43 -20.94 15.33
CA TYR A 668 -3.66 -19.91 15.99
C TYR A 668 -2.67 -20.52 16.99
N THR A 669 -1.43 -20.71 16.55
CA THR A 669 -0.41 -21.47 17.32
C THR A 669 -0.08 -20.82 18.66
N GLN A 670 -0.10 -19.48 18.75
CA GLN A 670 0.12 -18.77 20.02
C GLN A 670 -0.98 -19.07 21.04
N ALA A 671 -2.24 -19.14 20.60
CA ALA A 671 -3.35 -19.48 21.51
C ALA A 671 -3.31 -20.95 21.94
N LEU A 672 -2.95 -21.87 21.03
CA LEU A 672 -2.71 -23.27 21.36
C LEU A 672 -1.55 -23.42 22.37
N TYR A 673 -0.47 -22.67 22.15
CA TYR A 673 0.67 -22.68 23.06
C TYR A 673 0.30 -22.18 24.45
N LEU A 674 -0.44 -21.07 24.54
CA LEU A 674 -0.92 -20.56 25.84
C LEU A 674 -1.87 -21.56 26.52
N SER A 675 -2.70 -22.30 25.74
CA SER A 675 -3.53 -23.38 26.25
C SER A 675 -2.68 -24.47 26.87
N ALA A 676 -1.66 -24.97 26.14
CA ALA A 676 -0.78 -26.01 26.65
C ALA A 676 -0.05 -25.58 27.93
N GLN A 677 0.41 -24.31 28.01
CA GLN A 677 1.02 -23.79 29.25
C GLN A 677 0.06 -23.75 30.43
N LEU A 678 -1.21 -23.38 30.17
CA LEU A 678 -2.23 -23.38 31.20
C LEU A 678 -2.53 -24.81 31.67
N ASP A 679 -2.63 -25.78 30.74
CA ASP A 679 -2.82 -27.19 31.05
C ASP A 679 -1.68 -27.74 31.91
N ILE A 680 -0.40 -27.38 31.60
CA ILE A 680 0.76 -27.72 32.40
C ILE A 680 0.67 -27.13 33.83
N SER A 681 0.29 -25.86 33.93
CA SER A 681 0.18 -25.19 35.23
C SER A 681 -0.92 -25.76 36.12
N GLU A 682 -1.93 -26.38 35.56
CA GLU A 682 -3.02 -27.07 36.24
C GLU A 682 -2.75 -28.57 36.47
N GLY A 683 -1.62 -29.06 35.94
CA GLY A 683 -1.23 -30.47 36.05
C GLY A 683 -1.93 -31.42 35.09
N ASP A 684 -2.62 -30.90 34.06
CA ASP A 684 -3.25 -31.68 33.01
C ASP A 684 -2.26 -31.97 31.87
N THR A 685 -1.34 -32.91 32.14
CA THR A 685 -0.25 -33.27 31.21
C THR A 685 -0.81 -33.92 29.93
N GLU A 686 -1.92 -34.65 30.01
CA GLU A 686 -2.54 -35.32 28.83
C GLU A 686 -3.10 -34.27 27.86
N ALA A 687 -3.77 -33.22 28.37
CA ALA A 687 -4.27 -32.12 27.55
C ALA A 687 -3.11 -31.34 26.93
N ALA A 688 -2.04 -31.05 27.71
CA ALA A 688 -0.84 -30.37 27.22
C ALA A 688 -0.12 -31.14 26.08
N ILE A 689 0.02 -32.49 26.21
CA ILE A 689 0.57 -33.36 25.14
C ILE A 689 -0.31 -33.29 23.89
N SER A 690 -1.62 -33.42 24.02
CA SER A 690 -2.55 -33.36 22.90
C SER A 690 -2.48 -32.00 22.16
N THR A 691 -2.45 -30.91 22.89
CA THR A 691 -2.34 -29.55 22.33
C THR A 691 -0.98 -29.34 21.66
N THR A 692 0.12 -29.81 22.26
CA THR A 692 1.47 -29.74 21.66
C THR A 692 1.57 -30.55 20.36
N GLN A 693 0.94 -31.73 20.30
CA GLN A 693 0.84 -32.51 19.05
C GLN A 693 0.06 -31.75 17.96
N ALA A 694 -1.00 -31.03 18.33
CA ALA A 694 -1.74 -30.18 17.38
C ALA A 694 -0.86 -29.03 16.86
N ILE A 695 -0.01 -28.41 17.71
CA ILE A 695 0.96 -27.39 17.30
C ILE A 695 2.00 -27.97 16.33
N ILE A 696 2.52 -29.19 16.62
CA ILE A 696 3.47 -29.86 15.72
C ILE A 696 2.86 -30.11 14.34
N ALA A 697 1.59 -30.46 14.26
CA ALA A 697 0.91 -30.60 12.97
C ALA A 697 0.85 -29.30 12.15
N LEU A 698 0.86 -28.15 12.81
CA LEU A 698 0.90 -26.82 12.18
C LEU A 698 2.33 -26.35 11.89
N GLU A 699 3.29 -26.73 12.73
CA GLU A 699 4.70 -26.34 12.68
C GLU A 699 5.63 -27.58 12.56
N PRO A 700 5.53 -28.40 11.51
CA PRO A 700 6.18 -29.72 11.46
C PRO A 700 7.72 -29.64 11.37
N ASN A 701 8.28 -28.50 11.02
CA ASN A 701 9.73 -28.27 10.90
C ASN A 701 10.36 -27.58 12.13
N ASN A 702 9.55 -27.20 13.13
CA ASN A 702 10.05 -26.50 14.32
C ASN A 702 10.60 -27.48 15.37
N PRO A 703 11.93 -27.59 15.59
CA PRO A 703 12.53 -28.54 16.52
C PRO A 703 12.11 -28.33 17.97
N THR A 704 11.84 -27.08 18.38
CA THR A 704 11.44 -26.71 19.73
C THR A 704 10.13 -27.39 20.13
N ARG A 705 9.17 -27.56 19.20
CA ARG A 705 7.88 -28.20 19.48
C ARG A 705 8.04 -29.69 19.81
N TYR A 706 8.94 -30.38 19.12
CA TYR A 706 9.25 -31.77 19.40
C TYR A 706 10.00 -31.93 20.72
N PHE A 707 10.89 -31.00 21.05
CA PHE A 707 11.55 -30.94 22.33
C PHE A 707 10.52 -30.77 23.47
N GLN A 708 9.62 -29.79 23.37
CA GLN A 708 8.55 -29.56 24.33
C GLN A 708 7.67 -30.82 24.52
N LEU A 709 7.30 -31.46 23.41
CA LEU A 709 6.56 -32.73 23.47
C LEU A 709 7.36 -33.81 24.22
N GLY A 710 8.65 -33.92 23.97
CA GLY A 710 9.54 -34.89 24.64
C GLY A 710 9.57 -34.64 26.14
N VAL A 711 9.68 -33.40 26.59
CA VAL A 711 9.67 -33.04 28.03
C VAL A 711 8.32 -33.39 28.66
N LEU A 712 7.20 -33.07 28.02
CA LEU A 712 5.86 -33.41 28.51
C LEU A 712 5.66 -34.94 28.61
N LEU A 713 6.16 -35.71 27.65
CA LEU A 713 6.09 -37.17 27.66
C LEU A 713 6.96 -37.80 28.74
N LEU A 714 8.08 -37.17 29.10
CA LEU A 714 8.86 -37.56 30.26
C LEU A 714 8.12 -37.29 31.59
N ALA A 715 7.47 -36.14 31.69
CA ALA A 715 6.64 -35.79 32.83
C ALA A 715 5.44 -36.76 33.00
N ASP A 716 4.93 -37.30 31.86
CA ASP A 716 3.88 -38.32 31.79
C ASP A 716 4.41 -39.76 31.96
N GLU A 717 5.68 -39.94 32.32
CA GLU A 717 6.36 -41.22 32.44
C GLU A 717 6.36 -42.08 31.13
N ASN A 718 6.11 -41.47 29.97
CA ASN A 718 6.08 -42.14 28.67
C ASN A 718 7.45 -42.05 27.97
N VAL A 719 8.45 -42.66 28.59
CA VAL A 719 9.85 -42.61 28.11
C VAL A 719 10.06 -43.04 26.66
N PRO A 720 9.46 -44.11 26.14
CA PRO A 720 9.66 -44.51 24.72
C PRO A 720 9.20 -43.46 23.70
N GLN A 721 8.07 -42.77 23.97
CA GLN A 721 7.59 -41.73 23.11
C GLN A 721 8.40 -40.45 23.26
N ALA A 722 8.89 -40.12 24.48
CA ALA A 722 9.79 -39.01 24.73
C ALA A 722 11.10 -39.14 23.95
N ILE A 723 11.71 -40.32 23.94
CA ILE A 723 12.89 -40.61 23.09
C ILE A 723 12.60 -40.32 21.62
N THR A 724 11.45 -40.74 21.11
CA THR A 724 11.06 -40.51 19.73
C THR A 724 10.90 -39.04 19.44
N ALA A 725 10.31 -38.28 20.36
CA ALA A 725 10.11 -36.83 20.22
C ALA A 725 11.44 -36.08 20.22
N PHE A 726 12.36 -36.39 21.14
CA PHE A 726 13.68 -35.76 21.14
C PHE A 726 14.53 -36.11 19.93
N GLN A 727 14.46 -37.34 19.44
CA GLN A 727 15.08 -37.76 18.17
C GLN A 727 14.52 -36.94 16.99
N ALA A 728 13.23 -36.71 16.98
CA ALA A 728 12.58 -35.89 15.96
C ALA A 728 12.99 -34.40 16.02
N ALA A 729 13.23 -33.86 17.22
CA ALA A 729 13.81 -32.53 17.41
C ALA A 729 15.23 -32.44 16.84
N ILE A 730 16.10 -33.40 17.19
CA ILE A 730 17.50 -33.49 16.73
C ILE A 730 17.59 -33.71 15.20
N ALA A 731 16.65 -34.45 14.62
CA ALA A 731 16.61 -34.67 13.17
C ALA A 731 16.34 -33.36 12.40
N ARG A 732 15.69 -32.38 13.02
CA ARG A 732 15.40 -31.06 12.44
C ARG A 732 16.49 -30.06 12.74
N ASP A 733 17.06 -30.14 13.93
CA ASP A 733 18.20 -29.35 14.37
C ASP A 733 19.26 -30.26 15.02
N PRO A 734 20.28 -30.67 14.27
CA PRO A 734 21.35 -31.55 14.79
C PRO A 734 22.21 -30.92 15.89
N GLU A 735 22.18 -29.59 16.04
CA GLU A 735 22.97 -28.86 17.04
C GLU A 735 22.17 -28.53 18.29
N TYR A 736 20.92 -28.96 18.39
CA TYR A 736 20.04 -28.68 19.54
C TYR A 736 20.52 -29.41 20.80
N ALA A 737 21.40 -28.78 21.56
CA ALA A 737 22.08 -29.35 22.74
C ALA A 737 21.10 -29.77 23.84
N ASN A 738 20.06 -28.94 24.14
CA ASN A 738 19.02 -29.30 25.11
C ASN A 738 18.24 -30.56 24.72
N ALA A 739 17.90 -30.73 23.45
CA ALA A 739 17.23 -31.95 23.01
C ALA A 739 18.12 -33.19 23.16
N ARG A 740 19.42 -33.08 22.91
CA ARG A 740 20.38 -34.18 23.15
C ARG A 740 20.55 -34.48 24.61
N TYR A 741 20.62 -33.46 25.47
CA TYR A 741 20.73 -33.62 26.91
C TYR A 741 19.53 -34.40 27.48
N PHE A 742 18.30 -33.96 27.16
CA PHE A 742 17.08 -34.64 27.62
C PHE A 742 16.88 -36.02 26.93
N LEU A 743 17.35 -36.20 25.71
CA LEU A 743 17.38 -37.53 25.10
C LEU A 743 18.29 -38.46 25.85
N ALA A 744 19.44 -37.98 26.35
CA ALA A 744 20.34 -38.80 27.16
C ALA A 744 19.70 -39.19 28.47
N LEU A 745 19.03 -38.27 29.16
CA LEU A 745 18.28 -38.57 30.39
C LEU A 745 17.19 -39.62 30.10
N ALA A 746 16.45 -39.50 29.02
CA ALA A 746 15.44 -40.44 28.61
C ALA A 746 16.03 -41.85 28.27
N TYR A 747 17.25 -41.90 27.74
CA TYR A 747 17.96 -43.16 27.51
C TYR A 747 18.40 -43.80 28.81
N VAL A 748 18.84 -43.01 29.82
CA VAL A 748 19.16 -43.52 31.14
C VAL A 748 17.95 -44.17 31.79
N ASP A 749 16.79 -43.47 31.76
CA ASP A 749 15.52 -44.01 32.27
C ASP A 749 15.05 -45.27 31.53
N ASN A 750 15.47 -45.48 30.28
CA ASN A 750 15.14 -46.62 29.48
C ASN A 750 16.25 -47.73 29.49
N ASP A 751 17.13 -47.70 30.49
CA ASP A 751 18.26 -48.64 30.63
C ASP A 751 19.23 -48.67 29.44
N GLN A 752 19.36 -47.60 28.66
CA GLN A 752 20.18 -47.47 27.45
C GLN A 752 21.38 -46.51 27.67
N SER A 753 22.15 -46.75 28.75
CA SER A 753 23.26 -45.86 29.17
C SER A 753 24.31 -45.64 28.09
N ASP A 754 24.62 -46.61 27.24
CA ASP A 754 25.58 -46.45 26.13
C ASP A 754 25.10 -45.37 25.12
N LEU A 755 23.81 -45.32 24.81
CA LEU A 755 23.23 -44.32 23.92
C LEU A 755 23.18 -42.95 24.55
N ALA A 756 22.94 -42.88 25.88
CA ALA A 756 22.98 -41.68 26.65
C ALA A 756 24.36 -41.00 26.61
N LEU A 757 25.42 -41.79 26.80
CA LEU A 757 26.79 -41.30 26.75
C LEU A 757 27.14 -40.66 25.41
N VAL A 758 26.72 -41.29 24.31
CA VAL A 758 26.93 -40.71 22.94
C VAL A 758 26.29 -39.33 22.78
N GLN A 759 25.10 -39.12 23.34
CA GLN A 759 24.45 -37.81 23.25
C GLN A 759 25.15 -36.79 24.15
N LEU A 760 25.49 -37.14 25.39
CA LEU A 760 26.15 -36.23 26.32
C LEU A 760 27.59 -35.87 25.89
N GLU A 761 28.34 -36.82 25.33
CA GLU A 761 29.66 -36.55 24.77
C GLU A 761 29.58 -35.59 23.58
N THR A 762 28.52 -35.66 22.78
CA THR A 762 28.26 -34.69 21.70
C THR A 762 27.99 -33.29 22.25
N VAL A 763 27.14 -33.18 23.28
CA VAL A 763 26.87 -31.90 23.95
C VAL A 763 28.12 -31.34 24.61
N GLN A 764 28.99 -32.18 25.20
CA GLN A 764 30.23 -31.78 25.84
C GLN A 764 31.20 -31.08 24.86
N GLN A 765 31.17 -31.41 23.57
CA GLN A 765 32.05 -30.77 22.57
C GLN A 765 31.82 -29.25 22.49
N THR A 766 30.58 -28.81 22.67
CA THR A 766 30.19 -27.40 22.67
C THR A 766 30.09 -26.78 24.07
N ASN A 767 30.14 -27.61 25.16
CA ASN A 767 29.96 -27.22 26.55
C ASN A 767 31.13 -27.72 27.38
N GLN A 768 32.36 -27.45 26.94
CA GLN A 768 33.59 -28.04 27.54
C GLN A 768 33.84 -27.60 28.99
N GLU A 769 33.37 -26.43 29.39
CA GLU A 769 33.56 -25.87 30.74
C GLU A 769 32.41 -26.20 31.72
N ASN A 770 31.42 -27.01 31.28
CA ASN A 770 30.27 -27.36 32.11
C ASN A 770 30.60 -28.54 33.03
N GLU A 771 30.87 -28.23 34.30
CA GLU A 771 31.27 -29.20 35.34
C GLU A 771 30.10 -30.17 35.66
N GLU A 772 28.85 -29.71 35.60
CA GLU A 772 27.68 -30.55 35.90
C GLU A 772 27.48 -31.63 34.80
N LEU A 773 27.66 -31.23 33.54
CA LEU A 773 27.62 -32.17 32.42
C LEU A 773 28.76 -33.21 32.53
N ALA A 774 29.96 -32.79 32.87
CA ALA A 774 31.09 -33.69 33.06
C ALA A 774 30.86 -34.67 34.24
N ALA A 775 30.27 -34.20 35.34
CA ALA A 775 29.91 -35.04 36.48
C ALA A 775 28.82 -36.06 36.10
N LEU A 776 27.80 -35.65 35.34
CA LEU A 776 26.74 -36.54 34.86
C LEU A 776 27.30 -37.67 33.98
N ILE A 777 28.17 -37.33 33.02
CA ILE A 777 28.85 -38.33 32.17
C ILE A 777 29.64 -39.35 33.06
N ALA A 778 30.39 -38.86 34.03
CA ALA A 778 31.16 -39.73 34.91
C ALA A 778 30.28 -40.64 35.80
N GLN A 779 29.14 -40.17 36.29
CA GLN A 779 28.16 -40.96 37.04
C GLN A 779 27.58 -42.08 36.19
N ILE A 780 27.17 -41.78 34.95
CA ILE A 780 26.62 -42.81 34.00
C ILE A 780 27.71 -43.83 33.67
N GLN A 781 28.95 -43.41 33.44
CA GLN A 781 30.07 -44.32 33.15
C GLN A 781 30.43 -45.21 34.35
N SER A 782 30.24 -44.77 35.60
CA SER A 782 30.47 -45.55 36.82
C SER A 782 29.35 -46.54 37.13
N GLY A 783 28.21 -46.44 36.45
CA GLY A 783 27.02 -47.25 36.68
C GLY A 783 26.28 -46.81 37.97
N GLU A 784 26.50 -45.60 38.49
CA GLU A 784 25.70 -45.04 39.55
C GLU A 784 24.28 -44.70 39.04
N ILE A 785 23.28 -44.95 39.94
CA ILE A 785 21.90 -44.63 39.63
C ILE A 785 21.77 -43.11 39.54
N VAL A 786 21.61 -42.58 38.35
CA VAL A 786 21.30 -41.17 38.12
C VAL A 786 19.83 -40.95 38.43
N SER A 787 19.53 -40.18 39.49
CA SER A 787 18.16 -39.70 39.66
C SER A 787 17.93 -38.57 38.65
N VAL A 788 17.07 -38.81 37.64
CA VAL A 788 16.65 -37.78 36.69
C VAL A 788 15.93 -36.68 37.48
N PRO A 789 16.33 -35.41 37.36
CA PRO A 789 15.65 -34.34 38.05
C PRO A 789 14.19 -34.24 37.52
N ASN A 790 13.26 -34.45 38.42
CA ASN A 790 11.84 -34.26 38.11
C ASN A 790 11.61 -32.80 37.69
N SER A 791 11.26 -32.58 36.43
CA SER A 791 10.52 -31.43 35.92
C SER A 791 11.14 -30.02 35.97
N ASN A 792 12.47 -29.83 36.12
CA ASN A 792 13.04 -28.55 35.78
C ASN A 792 13.42 -28.51 34.31
N ILE A 793 12.69 -27.68 33.55
CA ILE A 793 12.81 -27.52 32.12
C ILE A 793 14.13 -26.81 31.72
N ASP A 794 14.86 -26.28 32.68
CA ASP A 794 16.15 -25.63 32.48
C ASP A 794 17.26 -26.67 32.38
N ALA A 795 17.65 -27.04 31.17
CA ALA A 795 18.84 -27.85 30.97
C ALA A 795 20.10 -27.02 31.32
N PRO A 796 21.06 -27.60 32.08
CA PRO A 796 22.30 -26.92 32.46
C PRO A 796 23.32 -26.91 31.28
N VAL A 797 22.85 -26.80 30.07
CA VAL A 797 23.68 -26.78 28.85
C VAL A 797 23.31 -25.57 27.99
N ASN A 798 24.35 -24.98 27.40
CA ASN A 798 24.14 -23.87 26.46
C ASN A 798 23.84 -24.41 25.06
N ASP A 799 22.69 -24.05 24.51
CA ASP A 799 22.43 -24.19 23.09
C ASP A 799 23.12 -23.06 22.34
N ALA A 800 23.61 -23.36 21.15
CA ALA A 800 24.02 -22.32 20.20
C ALA A 800 22.82 -21.43 19.80
N ILE A 801 21.61 -21.99 19.87
CA ILE A 801 20.34 -21.29 19.77
C ILE A 801 19.76 -21.24 21.17
N VAL A 802 19.79 -20.06 21.80
CA VAL A 802 19.11 -19.84 23.09
C VAL A 802 17.64 -20.23 22.86
N PRO A 803 17.08 -21.30 23.49
CA PRO A 803 15.66 -21.43 23.51
C PRO A 803 15.20 -20.17 24.22
N ALA A 804 14.39 -19.37 23.58
CA ALA A 804 13.70 -18.31 24.27
C ALA A 804 13.10 -18.97 25.50
N GLY A 805 13.69 -18.66 26.65
CA GLY A 805 13.26 -19.23 27.92
C GLY A 805 11.75 -19.15 27.93
N VAL A 806 11.12 -20.12 28.54
CA VAL A 806 9.67 -20.22 28.67
C VAL A 806 9.18 -18.97 29.43
N ASN A 807 9.28 -17.84 28.79
CA ASN A 807 8.71 -16.57 29.20
C ASN A 807 7.80 -16.14 28.07
N PRO A 808 6.49 -16.42 28.15
CA PRO A 808 5.52 -16.13 27.11
C PRO A 808 5.36 -14.63 26.84
N THR A 809 6.11 -13.78 27.53
CA THR A 809 5.94 -12.34 27.51
C THR A 809 6.87 -11.59 26.56
N VAL A 810 7.81 -12.23 25.90
CA VAL A 810 8.81 -11.50 25.09
C VAL A 810 8.78 -11.84 23.60
N GLN A 811 8.22 -12.96 23.18
CA GLN A 811 8.21 -13.35 21.77
C GLN A 811 7.05 -12.81 20.95
N SER A 812 5.98 -12.31 21.54
CA SER A 812 4.88 -11.69 20.75
C SER A 812 5.22 -10.28 20.24
N GLY A 813 6.28 -9.64 20.73
CA GLY A 813 6.67 -8.31 20.31
C GLY A 813 7.83 -8.26 19.30
N GLN A 814 8.68 -9.28 19.22
CA GLN A 814 9.82 -9.25 18.29
C GLN A 814 9.52 -9.79 16.90
N ASP A 815 8.58 -10.72 16.77
CA ASP A 815 8.13 -11.20 15.46
C ASP A 815 7.10 -10.28 14.78
N LEU A 816 6.48 -9.37 15.55
CA LEU A 816 5.55 -8.37 15.00
C LEU A 816 6.27 -7.13 14.41
N ASP A 817 7.48 -6.82 14.87
CA ASP A 817 8.18 -5.60 14.45
C ASP A 817 8.95 -5.74 13.13
N SER A 818 9.36 -6.95 12.73
CA SER A 818 10.08 -7.12 11.47
C SER A 818 9.16 -7.17 10.25
N ASP A 819 7.88 -7.57 10.41
CA ASP A 819 6.94 -7.70 9.30
C ASP A 819 6.03 -6.49 9.10
N LEU A 820 5.94 -5.59 10.09
CA LEU A 820 5.17 -4.33 9.97
C LEU A 820 5.93 -3.20 9.27
N ILE A 821 7.25 -3.32 9.11
CA ILE A 821 8.13 -2.26 8.58
C ILE A 821 8.63 -2.56 7.18
N THR A 822 8.56 -3.79 6.71
CA THR A 822 8.84 -4.09 5.30
C THR A 822 7.56 -3.90 4.48
N PRO A 823 7.62 -3.17 3.36
CA PRO A 823 6.53 -3.24 2.40
C PRO A 823 6.33 -4.72 2.04
N VAL A 824 5.12 -5.20 2.24
CA VAL A 824 4.66 -6.56 1.93
C VAL A 824 5.05 -6.89 0.49
N ASN A 825 6.22 -7.48 0.26
CA ASN A 825 6.63 -7.99 -1.07
C ASN A 825 8.04 -8.58 -1.12
N THR A 826 8.51 -9.23 -0.06
CA THR A 826 9.67 -10.09 -0.23
C THR A 826 9.47 -11.40 0.54
N VAL A 827 8.88 -12.39 -0.13
CA VAL A 827 9.15 -13.78 0.20
C VAL A 827 10.51 -14.10 -0.43
N PRO A 828 11.55 -14.44 0.34
CA PRO A 828 12.79 -14.91 -0.24
C PRO A 828 12.52 -16.18 -1.03
N ALA A 829 12.90 -16.19 -2.29
CA ALA A 829 13.02 -17.44 -3.04
C ALA A 829 14.21 -18.22 -2.48
N ALA A 830 13.97 -19.04 -1.47
CA ALA A 830 14.90 -20.09 -1.05
C ALA A 830 14.07 -21.32 -0.70
N ASP A 831 14.39 -22.39 -1.40
CA ASP A 831 14.01 -23.78 -1.16
C ASP A 831 12.54 -24.17 -1.37
N ARG A 832 12.16 -24.26 -2.65
CA ARG A 832 11.17 -25.26 -3.08
C ARG A 832 11.92 -26.38 -3.79
N GLU A 833 12.27 -27.40 -3.03
CA GLU A 833 12.40 -28.73 -3.61
C GLU A 833 11.03 -29.22 -4.05
N ASP A 834 11.01 -29.82 -5.25
CA ASP A 834 9.89 -30.46 -5.92
C ASP A 834 9.13 -31.42 -4.99
N ASP A 835 7.93 -31.04 -4.59
CA ASP A 835 6.91 -32.00 -4.19
C ASP A 835 5.63 -31.75 -4.98
N THR A 836 5.67 -32.19 -6.24
CA THR A 836 4.45 -32.46 -7.03
C THR A 836 3.77 -33.70 -6.49
N GLN A 837 2.95 -33.59 -5.48
CA GLN A 837 1.88 -34.53 -5.19
C GLN A 837 0.53 -33.86 -5.42
N SER A 838 -0.11 -34.43 -6.44
CA SER A 838 -1.47 -34.17 -6.87
C SER A 838 -2.47 -34.10 -5.72
N LEU A 839 -3.04 -32.92 -5.49
CA LEU A 839 -4.30 -32.82 -4.78
C LEU A 839 -5.44 -32.99 -5.79
N SER A 840 -6.11 -34.11 -5.66
CA SER A 840 -7.35 -34.43 -6.35
C SER A 840 -8.43 -33.39 -6.05
N GLU A 841 -9.10 -32.99 -7.12
CA GLU A 841 -10.29 -32.12 -7.08
C GLU A 841 -11.35 -32.65 -6.08
N PRO A 842 -12.03 -31.78 -5.32
CA PRO A 842 -13.22 -32.19 -4.61
C PRO A 842 -14.41 -32.30 -5.57
N GLU A 843 -15.05 -33.42 -5.55
CA GLU A 843 -16.28 -33.72 -6.27
C GLU A 843 -17.37 -32.67 -6.06
N THR A 844 -17.93 -32.25 -7.19
CA THR A 844 -19.17 -31.43 -7.23
C THR A 844 -20.35 -32.21 -6.69
N VAL A 845 -20.82 -31.87 -5.52
CA VAL A 845 -22.12 -32.30 -5.01
C VAL A 845 -23.21 -31.47 -5.68
N THR A 846 -23.91 -32.08 -6.60
CA THR A 846 -25.15 -31.57 -7.20
C THR A 846 -26.24 -31.50 -6.12
N ALA A 847 -26.69 -30.30 -5.81
CA ALA A 847 -27.88 -30.09 -4.99
C ALA A 847 -29.14 -30.36 -5.81
N THR A 848 -29.87 -31.38 -5.43
CA THR A 848 -31.23 -31.66 -5.88
C THR A 848 -32.21 -30.65 -5.31
N SER A 849 -33.05 -30.14 -6.18
CA SER A 849 -34.19 -29.25 -5.91
C SER A 849 -35.18 -29.85 -4.89
N ALA A 850 -35.61 -29.07 -3.90
CA ALA A 850 -36.81 -29.29 -3.16
C ALA A 850 -37.75 -28.07 -3.29
N GLU A 851 -38.94 -28.35 -3.73
CA GLU A 851 -40.09 -27.44 -3.90
C GLU A 851 -40.59 -26.84 -2.59
N PRO A 852 -41.35 -25.73 -2.64
CA PRO A 852 -41.83 -25.03 -1.47
C PRO A 852 -43.18 -25.60 -1.01
N ILE A 853 -43.38 -25.79 0.28
CA ILE A 853 -44.70 -25.96 0.92
C ILE A 853 -44.97 -24.73 1.77
N GLN A 854 -46.05 -24.01 1.35
CA GLN A 854 -46.97 -23.05 2.03
C GLN A 854 -46.40 -22.11 3.08
#